data_87ebad6c7d71e7779eceada7976321c0
#
_entry.id   87ebad6c7d71e7779eceada7976321c0
#
_cell.length_a   1.000
_cell.length_b   1.000
_cell.length_c   1.000
_cell.angle_alpha   90.00
_cell.angle_beta   90.00
_cell.angle_gamma   90.00
#
_symmetry.space_group_name_H-M   'P 1'
#
loop_
_entity.id
_entity.type
_entity.pdbx_description
1 polymer ?
#
loop_
_entity_poly.entity_id
_entity_poly.type
_entity_poly.pdbx_seq_one_letter_code
_entity_poly.pdbx_strand_id
1 'polypeptide(L)'
;MAEQDTDETENVRLPDWFDEIRPGGEMRGFFDRRLRHSLVFVERPVKRLLISFDNLSNVNDESIARVPWAYKFARDINISHLGVMAHVADWYRDEDLIQYFEKLTSEGFFEGYDRVIFAGVSMGGFAAVSFASLVPGAHVVSINPQSTLDIDLVPWETRYANGRRQDWTLPYSDASKLTRSLGRVNIFYDPYFELDKKHVERFTGKNVRIFNCRYSNHKTAVFLRKIGALKPIMRSAIFDEITENDFYKLYRARRDLPWFRGAVAQYFVDSDRNEIAERFAVAFRKRLRQNARQAANSAPDEEKIAETREQDGLQSDQVEDSVVEKEDIDEVSEALADASEQVKSEPKKRIIPNFSEELVKSPRLLGERGGSRLALVTTMKNEGPFMLEWVAYHRAIGFTDFLIYTNDCDDGTDKIAMRLEELGLAVHRDNRFKKGASPQRVALRRALREEIYQSSDWIMCSDCDEFVNVRAGDGTMPELLDAVGEADAISLCWKLFGCGDQVTYQDRFVHEHFTWSAPEDFRSKYRALGLKTLFRPSKVIRKFGVHRPKFFNDYPREFVWKDAGGQLMPESYFVQGWTAHKDFSHKHARLHHYAVRSVDSFLVKRDRGRTNHIDRDQGVSYWADMNLNTAKDDALVSNADRTRVEFDSILEDKELSRLHKEACKWHQTKVETLKSNSEWAGFFDLLQAINRPGEEPVSHDQLQQKLAAE
;
A
#
# COMPACT_ATOMS: atom_id res chain seq x y z
N MET A 1 36.01 -29.90 32.81
CA MET A 1 35.96 -28.70 31.92
C MET A 1 34.54 -28.68 31.42
N ALA A 2 33.76 -27.74 31.91
CA ALA A 2 32.34 -27.65 31.64
C ALA A 2 32.15 -26.92 30.29
N GLU A 3 31.43 -27.56 29.40
CA GLU A 3 30.87 -26.93 28.20
C GLU A 3 29.83 -25.90 28.63
N GLN A 4 30.04 -24.67 28.24
CA GLN A 4 29.04 -23.62 28.32
C GLN A 4 28.19 -23.72 27.05
N ASP A 5 27.02 -24.32 27.16
CA ASP A 5 25.92 -24.13 26.20
C ASP A 5 25.46 -22.68 26.30
N THR A 6 25.80 -21.88 25.31
CA THR A 6 25.17 -20.58 25.08
C THR A 6 23.94 -20.80 24.21
N ASP A 7 22.81 -20.94 24.87
CA ASP A 7 21.47 -20.93 24.27
C ASP A 7 21.17 -19.52 23.77
N GLU A 8 21.51 -19.24 22.49
CA GLU A 8 21.07 -18.04 21.79
C GLU A 8 19.64 -18.25 21.28
N THR A 9 18.67 -18.15 22.20
CA THR A 9 17.26 -18.03 21.82
C THR A 9 17.08 -16.69 21.11
N GLU A 10 16.72 -16.72 19.82
CA GLU A 10 16.25 -15.56 19.05
C GLU A 10 15.25 -14.76 19.89
N ASN A 11 15.53 -13.48 20.06
CA ASN A 11 14.67 -12.53 20.77
C ASN A 11 13.41 -12.23 19.91
N VAL A 12 12.43 -13.14 19.92
CA VAL A 12 11.10 -12.86 19.38
C VAL A 12 10.52 -11.72 20.20
N ARG A 13 10.45 -10.51 19.62
CA ARG A 13 9.85 -9.36 20.30
C ARG A 13 8.37 -9.64 20.56
N LEU A 14 8.06 -9.99 21.79
CA LEU A 14 6.68 -10.19 22.26
C LEU A 14 5.97 -8.81 22.34
N PRO A 15 4.63 -8.77 22.21
CA PRO A 15 3.89 -7.53 22.34
C PRO A 15 3.97 -6.98 23.77
N ASP A 16 4.04 -5.67 23.94
CA ASP A 16 4.15 -4.98 25.24
C ASP A 16 3.14 -5.48 26.29
N TRP A 17 1.91 -5.83 25.88
CA TRP A 17 0.87 -6.32 26.78
C TRP A 17 1.19 -7.71 27.35
N PHE A 18 1.99 -8.53 26.65
CA PHE A 18 2.36 -9.86 27.14
C PHE A 18 3.22 -9.77 28.41
N ASP A 19 4.18 -8.88 28.43
CA ASP A 19 5.05 -8.66 29.61
C ASP A 19 4.26 -8.16 30.80
N GLU A 20 3.21 -7.36 30.57
CA GLU A 20 2.35 -6.85 31.64
C GLU A 20 1.53 -7.96 32.33
N ILE A 21 1.00 -8.96 31.59
CA ILE A 21 0.02 -9.95 32.10
C ILE A 21 0.56 -11.38 32.20
N ARG A 22 1.80 -11.67 31.78
CA ARG A 22 2.42 -13.00 31.96
C ARG A 22 2.52 -13.38 33.43
N PRO A 23 2.67 -14.67 33.77
CA PRO A 23 2.93 -15.08 35.15
C PRO A 23 4.11 -14.33 35.76
N GLY A 24 3.88 -13.58 36.84
CA GLY A 24 4.86 -12.69 37.47
C GLY A 24 4.95 -11.29 36.84
N GLY A 25 4.11 -10.95 35.88
CA GLY A 25 3.95 -9.59 35.35
C GLY A 25 3.32 -8.63 36.36
N GLU A 26 3.40 -7.33 36.06
CA GLU A 26 2.97 -6.26 36.98
C GLU A 26 1.45 -6.09 37.04
N MET A 27 0.73 -6.54 36.01
CA MET A 27 -0.71 -6.32 35.88
C MET A 27 -1.50 -7.64 35.88
N ARG A 28 -2.76 -7.54 36.31
CA ARG A 28 -3.71 -8.63 36.11
C ARG A 28 -4.29 -8.55 34.71
N GLY A 29 -4.57 -9.69 34.10
CA GLY A 29 -5.17 -9.71 32.79
C GLY A 29 -5.27 -11.11 32.22
N PHE A 30 -5.74 -11.15 30.97
CA PHE A 30 -5.78 -12.40 30.22
C PHE A 30 -5.60 -12.14 28.71
N PHE A 31 -5.16 -13.17 28.01
CA PHE A 31 -5.21 -13.29 26.57
C PHE A 31 -6.07 -14.49 26.21
N ASP A 32 -7.11 -14.27 25.41
CA ASP A 32 -8.02 -15.32 24.94
C ASP A 32 -8.00 -15.35 23.39
N ARG A 33 -7.39 -16.41 22.85
CA ARG A 33 -7.29 -16.64 21.42
C ARG A 33 -8.48 -17.49 20.95
N ARG A 34 -9.34 -16.89 20.13
CA ARG A 34 -10.48 -17.54 19.51
C ARG A 34 -10.25 -17.72 18.02
N LEU A 35 -11.13 -18.47 17.35
CA LEU A 35 -10.98 -18.80 15.94
C LEU A 35 -10.91 -17.54 15.04
N ARG A 36 -11.81 -16.58 15.28
CA ARG A 36 -11.94 -15.38 14.43
C ARG A 36 -11.48 -14.09 15.10
N HIS A 37 -11.27 -14.13 16.40
CA HIS A 37 -10.89 -12.96 17.22
C HIS A 37 -9.85 -13.33 18.27
N SER A 38 -9.17 -12.35 18.81
CA SER A 38 -8.40 -12.47 20.05
C SER A 38 -8.75 -11.33 20.98
N LEU A 39 -8.81 -11.62 22.27
CA LEU A 39 -9.08 -10.64 23.32
C LEU A 39 -7.86 -10.50 24.23
N VAL A 40 -7.45 -9.27 24.47
CA VAL A 40 -6.39 -8.92 25.43
C VAL A 40 -6.98 -8.02 26.48
N PHE A 41 -7.02 -8.48 27.71
CA PHE A 41 -7.43 -7.67 28.85
C PHE A 41 -6.24 -7.38 29.75
N VAL A 42 -6.07 -6.09 30.13
CA VAL A 42 -5.08 -5.64 31.11
C VAL A 42 -5.79 -4.75 32.13
N GLU A 43 -5.82 -5.20 33.37
CA GLU A 43 -6.40 -4.44 34.49
C GLU A 43 -5.41 -3.42 35.02
N ARG A 44 -5.88 -2.18 35.24
CA ARG A 44 -5.09 -1.09 35.81
C ARG A 44 -5.83 -0.38 36.94
N PRO A 45 -5.13 0.36 37.83
CA PRO A 45 -5.68 0.90 39.06
C PRO A 45 -6.88 1.86 38.90
N VAL A 46 -6.90 2.61 37.78
CA VAL A 46 -7.98 3.59 37.53
C VAL A 46 -9.26 2.84 37.14
N LYS A 47 -10.33 3.00 37.91
CA LYS A 47 -11.62 2.35 37.68
C LYS A 47 -12.36 2.89 36.42
N ARG A 48 -11.69 2.86 35.30
CA ARG A 48 -12.22 3.12 33.97
C ARG A 48 -11.81 1.97 33.04
N LEU A 49 -12.74 1.50 32.25
CA LEU A 49 -12.49 0.43 31.29
C LEU A 49 -12.74 0.93 29.87
N LEU A 50 -11.71 0.82 29.03
CA LEU A 50 -11.83 1.03 27.61
C LEU A 50 -11.90 -0.33 26.89
N ILE A 51 -13.00 -0.59 26.19
CA ILE A 51 -13.13 -1.70 25.27
C ILE A 51 -12.88 -1.17 23.86
N SER A 52 -11.93 -1.73 23.13
CA SER A 52 -11.61 -1.27 21.78
C SER A 52 -11.71 -2.40 20.76
N PHE A 53 -12.19 -2.05 19.57
CA PHE A 53 -12.31 -2.97 18.44
C PHE A 53 -11.44 -2.53 17.30
N ASP A 54 -10.76 -3.48 16.69
CA ASP A 54 -9.96 -3.26 15.49
C ASP A 54 -10.83 -2.84 14.31
N ASN A 55 -10.21 -2.14 13.38
CA ASN A 55 -10.83 -1.79 12.11
C ASN A 55 -10.40 -2.77 11.00
N LEU A 56 -10.97 -2.63 9.81
CA LEU A 56 -10.71 -3.50 8.68
C LEU A 56 -9.22 -3.54 8.25
N SER A 57 -8.45 -2.46 8.46
CA SER A 57 -7.03 -2.42 8.10
C SER A 57 -6.14 -3.27 9.01
N ASN A 58 -6.59 -3.59 10.22
CA ASN A 58 -5.87 -4.42 11.18
C ASN A 58 -6.08 -5.93 10.95
N VAL A 59 -7.11 -6.33 10.21
CA VAL A 59 -7.44 -7.75 9.97
C VAL A 59 -6.30 -8.54 9.32
N ASN A 60 -5.50 -7.89 8.46
CA ASN A 60 -4.38 -8.52 7.76
C ASN A 60 -3.05 -8.38 8.50
N ASP A 61 -3.05 -7.92 9.74
CA ASP A 61 -1.85 -7.88 10.57
C ASP A 61 -1.69 -9.23 11.28
N GLU A 62 -0.74 -10.01 10.82
CA GLU A 62 -0.40 -11.34 11.31
C GLU A 62 0.79 -11.33 12.28
N SER A 63 1.29 -10.15 12.64
CA SER A 63 2.45 -10.00 13.53
C SER A 63 2.18 -10.61 14.91
N ILE A 64 3.12 -11.41 15.40
CA ILE A 64 3.12 -11.91 16.80
C ILE A 64 3.13 -10.73 17.78
N ALA A 65 3.81 -9.64 17.43
CA ALA A 65 3.87 -8.41 18.23
C ALA A 65 2.62 -7.54 18.12
N ARG A 66 1.54 -8.04 17.53
CA ARG A 66 0.29 -7.28 17.32
C ARG A 66 -0.28 -6.76 18.64
N VAL A 67 -0.63 -5.49 18.63
CA VAL A 67 -1.17 -4.77 19.77
C VAL A 67 -2.60 -4.30 19.44
N PRO A 68 -3.59 -4.50 20.33
CA PRO A 68 -4.95 -4.05 20.09
C PRO A 68 -5.00 -2.54 19.85
N TRP A 69 -5.95 -2.10 19.01
CA TRP A 69 -6.20 -0.68 18.80
C TRP A 69 -6.43 0.03 20.13
N ALA A 70 -5.87 1.23 20.31
CA ALA A 70 -5.90 2.05 21.53
C ALA A 70 -5.17 1.48 22.77
N TYR A 71 -4.49 0.32 22.69
CA TYR A 71 -3.76 -0.24 23.85
C TYR A 71 -2.72 0.74 24.44
N LYS A 72 -1.80 1.26 23.60
CA LYS A 72 -0.77 2.22 24.05
C LYS A 72 -1.40 3.46 24.69
N PHE A 73 -2.51 3.94 24.15
CA PHE A 73 -3.24 5.07 24.70
C PHE A 73 -3.81 4.75 26.09
N ALA A 74 -4.42 3.58 26.28
CA ALA A 74 -4.96 3.16 27.57
C ALA A 74 -3.86 2.98 28.62
N ARG A 75 -2.72 2.43 28.24
CA ARG A 75 -1.51 2.34 29.07
C ARG A 75 -1.00 3.72 29.49
N ASP A 76 -0.83 4.65 28.54
CA ASP A 76 -0.34 6.01 28.78
C ASP A 76 -1.17 6.79 29.80
N ILE A 77 -2.48 6.51 29.92
CA ILE A 77 -3.41 7.14 30.87
C ILE A 77 -3.80 6.25 32.05
N ASN A 78 -3.17 5.09 32.17
CA ASN A 78 -3.28 4.12 33.27
C ASN A 78 -4.71 3.61 33.55
N ILE A 79 -5.49 3.31 32.49
CA ILE A 79 -6.84 2.73 32.59
C ILE A 79 -6.84 1.28 32.13
N SER A 80 -7.81 0.49 32.65
CA SER A 80 -8.03 -0.89 32.19
C SER A 80 -8.44 -0.93 30.72
N HIS A 81 -7.97 -1.94 30.01
CA HIS A 81 -8.21 -2.07 28.57
C HIS A 81 -8.58 -3.50 28.18
N LEU A 82 -9.68 -3.67 27.48
CA LEU A 82 -10.07 -4.90 26.78
C LEU A 82 -10.00 -4.63 25.29
N GLY A 83 -8.96 -5.11 24.64
CA GLY A 83 -8.77 -4.99 23.21
C GLY A 83 -9.26 -6.21 22.45
N VAL A 84 -10.14 -6.03 21.48
CA VAL A 84 -10.70 -7.09 20.62
C VAL A 84 -10.06 -6.98 19.25
N MET A 85 -9.17 -7.92 18.94
CA MET A 85 -8.47 -8.00 17.66
C MET A 85 -9.22 -8.93 16.72
N ALA A 86 -9.55 -8.45 15.52
CA ALA A 86 -10.19 -9.26 14.49
C ALA A 86 -9.14 -9.93 13.58
N HIS A 87 -9.33 -11.21 13.27
CA HIS A 87 -8.50 -11.98 12.32
C HIS A 87 -9.15 -12.11 10.94
N VAL A 88 -10.45 -11.82 10.87
CA VAL A 88 -11.26 -11.86 9.65
C VAL A 88 -12.13 -10.61 9.52
N ALA A 89 -12.48 -10.25 8.28
CA ALA A 89 -13.31 -9.09 7.99
C ALA A 89 -14.81 -9.44 8.13
N ASP A 90 -15.28 -9.68 9.36
CA ASP A 90 -16.61 -10.22 9.66
C ASP A 90 -17.57 -9.26 10.35
N TRP A 91 -17.17 -8.02 10.59
CA TRP A 91 -17.98 -7.04 11.34
C TRP A 91 -18.39 -7.55 12.71
N TYR A 92 -17.57 -8.42 13.33
CA TYR A 92 -17.85 -9.02 14.64
C TYR A 92 -19.20 -9.75 14.69
N ARG A 93 -19.63 -10.27 13.51
CA ARG A 93 -20.81 -11.14 13.36
C ARG A 93 -20.38 -12.58 13.57
N ASP A 94 -19.99 -12.89 14.81
CA ASP A 94 -19.49 -14.17 15.25
C ASP A 94 -20.22 -14.58 16.52
N GLU A 95 -20.94 -15.68 16.47
CA GLU A 95 -21.78 -16.16 17.57
C GLU A 95 -20.96 -16.44 18.83
N ASP A 96 -19.77 -17.01 18.67
CA ASP A 96 -18.85 -17.31 19.78
C ASP A 96 -18.40 -16.02 20.51
N LEU A 97 -18.10 -14.95 19.77
CA LEU A 97 -17.76 -13.66 20.36
C LEU A 97 -18.96 -13.00 21.05
N ILE A 98 -20.14 -13.10 20.44
CA ILE A 98 -21.39 -12.55 21.02
C ILE A 98 -21.68 -13.23 22.37
N GLN A 99 -21.69 -14.55 22.40
CA GLN A 99 -21.91 -15.32 23.62
C GLN A 99 -20.84 -15.02 24.68
N TYR A 100 -19.60 -14.77 24.27
CA TYR A 100 -18.54 -14.40 25.20
C TYR A 100 -18.81 -13.04 25.88
N PHE A 101 -19.23 -12.04 25.13
CA PHE A 101 -19.60 -10.75 25.73
C PHE A 101 -20.85 -10.83 26.61
N GLU A 102 -21.83 -11.63 26.23
CA GLU A 102 -23.02 -11.91 27.06
C GLU A 102 -22.60 -12.59 28.37
N LYS A 103 -21.67 -13.55 28.32
CA LYS A 103 -21.10 -14.19 29.50
C LYS A 103 -20.36 -13.18 30.39
N LEU A 104 -19.48 -12.34 29.84
CA LEU A 104 -18.79 -11.31 30.63
C LEU A 104 -19.79 -10.38 31.33
N THR A 105 -20.90 -10.05 30.67
CA THR A 105 -21.95 -9.21 31.24
C THR A 105 -22.67 -9.94 32.39
N SER A 106 -23.06 -11.20 32.18
CA SER A 106 -23.77 -12.00 33.21
C SER A 106 -22.90 -12.33 34.40
N GLU A 107 -21.59 -12.41 34.26
CA GLU A 107 -20.62 -12.63 35.33
C GLU A 107 -20.22 -11.34 36.07
N GLY A 108 -20.79 -10.18 35.70
CA GLY A 108 -20.54 -8.90 36.37
C GLY A 108 -19.19 -8.27 36.06
N PHE A 109 -18.50 -8.69 34.98
CA PHE A 109 -17.18 -8.20 34.62
C PHE A 109 -17.09 -6.65 34.52
N PHE A 110 -18.16 -6.02 34.06
CA PHE A 110 -18.23 -4.57 33.88
C PHE A 110 -18.61 -3.77 35.13
N GLU A 111 -19.14 -4.40 36.16
CA GLU A 111 -19.64 -3.77 37.37
C GLU A 111 -18.55 -3.15 38.25
N GLY A 112 -17.30 -3.60 38.10
CA GLY A 112 -16.15 -3.10 38.85
C GLY A 112 -15.66 -1.71 38.42
N TYR A 113 -16.24 -1.10 37.38
CA TYR A 113 -15.78 0.15 36.78
C TYR A 113 -16.77 1.29 36.93
N ASP A 114 -16.27 2.45 37.34
CA ASP A 114 -17.10 3.67 37.43
C ASP A 114 -17.59 4.15 36.05
N ARG A 115 -16.82 3.85 35.00
CA ARG A 115 -17.20 4.14 33.61
C ARG A 115 -16.64 3.10 32.67
N VAL A 116 -17.49 2.60 31.78
CA VAL A 116 -17.17 1.67 30.71
C VAL A 116 -17.35 2.38 29.38
N ILE A 117 -16.32 2.35 28.54
CA ILE A 117 -16.28 3.03 27.24
C ILE A 117 -15.98 2.01 26.14
N PHE A 118 -16.82 1.97 25.12
CA PHE A 118 -16.58 1.19 23.92
C PHE A 118 -16.11 2.12 22.79
N ALA A 119 -15.04 1.74 22.08
CA ALA A 119 -14.48 2.58 21.02
C ALA A 119 -14.04 1.78 19.79
N GLY A 120 -14.21 2.38 18.61
CA GLY A 120 -13.77 1.75 17.37
C GLY A 120 -13.92 2.65 16.14
N VAL A 121 -13.34 2.19 15.04
CA VAL A 121 -13.34 2.88 13.74
C VAL A 121 -13.94 1.96 12.68
N SER A 122 -14.83 2.46 11.83
CA SER A 122 -15.45 1.71 10.73
C SER A 122 -16.10 0.41 11.21
N MET A 123 -15.60 -0.76 10.82
CA MET A 123 -16.00 -2.09 11.31
C MET A 123 -16.01 -2.13 12.86
N GLY A 124 -14.93 -1.66 13.49
CA GLY A 124 -14.86 -1.55 14.95
C GLY A 124 -15.81 -0.49 15.52
N GLY A 125 -16.14 0.54 14.76
CA GLY A 125 -17.13 1.55 15.13
C GLY A 125 -18.56 0.99 15.21
N PHE A 126 -18.91 0.07 14.31
CA PHE A 126 -20.14 -0.73 14.40
C PHE A 126 -20.13 -1.60 15.67
N ALA A 127 -19.08 -2.37 15.88
CA ALA A 127 -18.95 -3.25 17.03
C ALA A 127 -19.03 -2.48 18.36
N ALA A 128 -18.37 -1.32 18.45
CA ALA A 128 -18.39 -0.49 19.64
C ALA A 128 -19.81 -0.11 20.09
N VAL A 129 -20.70 0.24 19.16
CA VAL A 129 -22.11 0.54 19.49
C VAL A 129 -22.89 -0.74 19.81
N SER A 130 -22.69 -1.78 19.00
CA SER A 130 -23.43 -3.05 19.13
C SER A 130 -23.17 -3.73 20.48
N PHE A 131 -21.90 -3.93 20.84
CA PHE A 131 -21.55 -4.59 22.10
C PHE A 131 -21.72 -3.70 23.34
N ALA A 132 -21.64 -2.37 23.20
CA ALA A 132 -21.95 -1.46 24.31
C ALA A 132 -23.37 -1.64 24.81
N SER A 133 -24.32 -2.06 23.98
CA SER A 133 -25.72 -2.27 24.35
C SER A 133 -25.93 -3.33 25.44
N LEU A 134 -24.95 -4.24 25.61
CA LEU A 134 -24.91 -5.23 26.68
C LEU A 134 -24.60 -4.62 28.06
N VAL A 135 -24.05 -3.40 28.10
CA VAL A 135 -23.67 -2.72 29.34
C VAL A 135 -24.45 -1.42 29.47
N PRO A 136 -25.63 -1.43 30.16
CA PRO A 136 -26.45 -0.24 30.33
C PRO A 136 -25.64 0.93 30.93
N GLY A 137 -25.78 2.12 30.35
CA GLY A 137 -25.04 3.30 30.76
C GLY A 137 -23.64 3.42 30.19
N ALA A 138 -23.12 2.44 29.45
CA ALA A 138 -21.84 2.53 28.78
C ALA A 138 -21.77 3.70 27.79
N HIS A 139 -20.58 4.28 27.66
CA HIS A 139 -20.31 5.35 26.71
C HIS A 139 -19.68 4.79 25.43
N VAL A 140 -19.87 5.49 24.32
CA VAL A 140 -19.33 5.06 23.02
C VAL A 140 -18.61 6.19 22.32
N VAL A 141 -17.46 5.86 21.73
CA VAL A 141 -16.73 6.68 20.75
C VAL A 141 -16.64 5.90 19.44
N SER A 142 -17.47 6.26 18.49
CA SER A 142 -17.56 5.57 17.21
C SER A 142 -17.18 6.51 16.07
N ILE A 143 -16.20 6.09 15.25
CA ILE A 143 -15.65 6.89 14.15
C ILE A 143 -16.00 6.21 12.83
N ASN A 144 -16.71 6.91 11.94
CA ASN A 144 -17.22 6.40 10.67
C ASN A 144 -17.94 5.04 10.77
N PRO A 145 -18.88 4.84 11.74
CA PRO A 145 -19.53 3.53 11.91
C PRO A 145 -20.41 3.17 10.72
N GLN A 146 -20.44 1.88 10.38
CA GLN A 146 -21.61 1.32 9.72
C GLN A 146 -22.71 1.12 10.78
N SER A 147 -23.97 1.39 10.43
CA SER A 147 -25.11 1.11 11.30
C SER A 147 -25.49 -0.37 11.28
N THR A 148 -25.31 -1.01 10.15
CA THR A 148 -25.45 -2.44 9.84
C THR A 148 -24.89 -2.66 8.43
N LEU A 149 -24.70 -3.91 8.02
CA LEU A 149 -24.49 -4.25 6.60
C LEU A 149 -25.54 -5.25 6.08
N ASP A 150 -26.64 -5.42 6.82
CA ASP A 150 -27.81 -6.16 6.37
C ASP A 150 -28.32 -5.56 5.05
N ILE A 151 -28.38 -6.39 4.00
CA ILE A 151 -28.73 -5.97 2.65
C ILE A 151 -30.15 -5.43 2.56
N ASP A 152 -31.07 -5.94 3.39
CA ASP A 152 -32.46 -5.53 3.40
C ASP A 152 -32.63 -4.14 4.03
N LEU A 153 -31.75 -3.78 4.97
CA LEU A 153 -31.78 -2.50 5.68
C LEU A 153 -30.92 -1.43 4.99
N VAL A 154 -29.81 -1.80 4.36
CA VAL A 154 -28.86 -0.88 3.71
C VAL A 154 -28.45 -1.38 2.32
N PRO A 155 -29.39 -1.54 1.36
CA PRO A 155 -29.09 -2.05 0.01
C PRO A 155 -28.09 -1.19 -0.76
N TRP A 156 -28.00 0.08 -0.41
CA TRP A 156 -27.11 1.07 -1.01
C TRP A 156 -25.64 0.94 -0.56
N GLU A 157 -25.34 0.21 0.53
CA GLU A 157 -23.96 0.01 0.97
C GLU A 157 -23.29 -1.14 0.21
N THR A 158 -22.39 -0.83 -0.70
CA THR A 158 -21.75 -1.81 -1.59
C THR A 158 -20.26 -2.01 -1.34
N ARG A 159 -19.64 -1.19 -0.47
CA ARG A 159 -18.19 -1.19 -0.22
C ARG A 159 -17.66 -2.47 0.42
N TYR A 160 -18.47 -3.17 1.21
CA TYR A 160 -18.02 -4.21 2.14
C TYR A 160 -18.61 -5.58 1.81
N ALA A 161 -18.20 -6.18 0.69
CA ALA A 161 -18.75 -7.46 0.22
C ALA A 161 -18.63 -8.60 1.26
N ASN A 162 -17.49 -8.69 1.98
CA ASN A 162 -17.30 -9.70 3.01
C ASN A 162 -18.21 -9.46 4.23
N GLY A 163 -18.35 -8.22 4.67
CA GLY A 163 -19.25 -7.88 5.77
C GLY A 163 -20.72 -8.16 5.43
N ARG A 164 -21.15 -7.89 4.20
CA ARG A 164 -22.54 -8.15 3.73
C ARG A 164 -22.89 -9.63 3.67
N ARG A 165 -21.90 -10.54 3.57
CA ARG A 165 -22.11 -11.99 3.56
C ARG A 165 -22.19 -12.62 4.94
N GLN A 166 -21.96 -11.85 6.01
CA GLN A 166 -22.05 -12.35 7.37
C GLN A 166 -23.50 -12.58 7.76
N ASP A 167 -23.71 -13.32 8.86
CA ASP A 167 -25.05 -13.57 9.38
C ASP A 167 -25.56 -12.34 10.15
N TRP A 168 -26.45 -11.61 9.51
CA TRP A 168 -27.12 -10.43 10.09
C TRP A 168 -28.39 -10.78 10.88
N THR A 169 -28.75 -12.07 11.01
CA THR A 169 -29.83 -12.55 11.88
C THR A 169 -29.38 -12.71 13.33
N LEU A 170 -28.09 -12.83 13.58
CA LEU A 170 -27.51 -12.87 14.92
C LEU A 170 -27.86 -11.61 15.74
N PRO A 171 -27.92 -11.66 17.09
CA PRO A 171 -28.20 -10.51 17.94
C PRO A 171 -27.30 -9.30 17.67
N TYR A 172 -27.73 -8.10 18.02
CA TYR A 172 -26.98 -6.84 17.91
C TYR A 172 -26.59 -6.43 16.48
N SER A 173 -27.38 -6.85 15.49
CA SER A 173 -27.07 -6.66 14.04
C SER A 173 -27.35 -5.23 13.53
N ASP A 174 -28.18 -4.44 14.18
CA ASP A 174 -28.46 -3.04 13.79
C ASP A 174 -28.08 -2.10 14.93
N ALA A 175 -26.84 -1.62 14.91
CA ALA A 175 -26.28 -0.74 15.92
C ALA A 175 -27.12 0.54 16.13
N SER A 176 -27.79 1.03 15.08
CA SER A 176 -28.61 2.25 15.17
C SER A 176 -29.80 2.11 16.10
N LYS A 177 -30.32 0.88 16.33
CA LYS A 177 -31.44 0.59 17.21
C LYS A 177 -31.02 0.35 18.67
N LEU A 178 -29.72 0.20 18.94
CA LEU A 178 -29.19 -0.25 20.22
C LEU A 178 -28.75 0.90 21.14
N THR A 179 -28.94 2.13 20.74
CA THR A 179 -28.42 3.31 21.47
C THR A 179 -29.19 3.68 22.72
N ARG A 180 -30.43 3.17 22.91
CA ARG A 180 -31.37 3.64 23.94
C ARG A 180 -30.89 3.43 25.39
N SER A 181 -30.22 2.29 25.67
CA SER A 181 -29.71 1.94 27.00
C SER A 181 -28.33 2.55 27.31
N LEU A 182 -27.70 3.18 26.34
CA LEU A 182 -26.33 3.71 26.45
C LEU A 182 -26.31 5.08 27.13
N GLY A 183 -25.20 5.42 27.77
CA GLY A 183 -24.93 6.72 28.33
C GLY A 183 -24.79 7.79 27.24
N ARG A 184 -23.59 7.95 26.68
CA ARG A 184 -23.32 8.85 25.54
C ARG A 184 -22.80 8.08 24.37
N VAL A 185 -23.35 8.34 23.20
CA VAL A 185 -22.88 7.80 21.92
C VAL A 185 -22.31 8.94 21.09
N ASN A 186 -20.98 9.06 21.05
CA ASN A 186 -20.29 10.10 20.30
C ASN A 186 -19.86 9.55 18.93
N ILE A 187 -20.41 10.08 17.85
CA ILE A 187 -20.16 9.67 16.48
C ILE A 187 -19.38 10.77 15.74
N PHE A 188 -18.24 10.39 15.16
CA PHE A 188 -17.40 11.27 14.37
C PHE A 188 -17.37 10.80 12.92
N TYR A 189 -17.73 11.69 11.97
CA TYR A 189 -17.78 11.31 10.55
C TYR A 189 -17.68 12.54 9.65
N ASP A 190 -17.44 12.31 8.35
CA ASP A 190 -17.50 13.35 7.34
C ASP A 190 -18.92 13.47 6.75
N PRO A 191 -19.65 14.58 6.96
CA PRO A 191 -20.98 14.75 6.41
C PRO A 191 -21.02 14.92 4.88
N TYR A 192 -19.85 15.10 4.23
CA TYR A 192 -19.74 15.17 2.77
C TYR A 192 -19.44 13.81 2.15
N PHE A 193 -19.15 12.79 2.94
CA PHE A 193 -19.00 11.43 2.45
C PHE A 193 -20.34 10.69 2.54
N GLU A 194 -21.03 10.59 1.41
CA GLU A 194 -22.45 10.23 1.33
C GLU A 194 -22.79 8.88 1.96
N LEU A 195 -21.97 7.84 1.77
CA LEU A 195 -22.25 6.51 2.33
C LEU A 195 -22.14 6.48 3.86
N ASP A 196 -21.15 7.16 4.45
CA ASP A 196 -21.05 7.27 5.91
C ASP A 196 -22.19 8.13 6.47
N LYS A 197 -22.56 9.19 5.75
CA LYS A 197 -23.71 10.04 6.13
C LYS A 197 -25.00 9.22 6.22
N LYS A 198 -25.30 8.38 5.22
CA LYS A 198 -26.48 7.49 5.24
C LYS A 198 -26.47 6.53 6.43
N HIS A 199 -25.33 6.00 6.82
CA HIS A 199 -25.24 5.19 8.03
C HIS A 199 -25.48 6.02 9.29
N VAL A 200 -24.86 7.20 9.40
CA VAL A 200 -24.96 8.05 10.60
C VAL A 200 -26.36 8.61 10.79
N GLU A 201 -27.08 8.94 9.72
CA GLU A 201 -28.48 9.41 9.77
C GLU A 201 -29.46 8.37 10.36
N ARG A 202 -29.08 7.09 10.41
CA ARG A 202 -29.88 6.05 11.07
C ARG A 202 -29.75 6.07 12.60
N PHE A 203 -28.68 6.67 13.16
CA PHE A 203 -28.50 6.78 14.60
C PHE A 203 -29.31 7.95 15.15
N THR A 204 -30.39 7.62 15.86
CA THR A 204 -31.30 8.59 16.46
C THR A 204 -31.36 8.37 17.97
N GLY A 205 -31.41 9.43 18.74
CA GLY A 205 -31.53 9.36 20.20
C GLY A 205 -31.03 10.63 20.89
N LYS A 206 -31.60 10.95 22.06
CA LYS A 206 -31.20 12.13 22.84
C LYS A 206 -29.77 12.02 23.40
N ASN A 207 -29.24 10.81 23.50
CA ASN A 207 -27.89 10.49 23.99
C ASN A 207 -26.87 10.37 22.85
N VAL A 208 -27.32 10.43 21.59
CA VAL A 208 -26.41 10.42 20.40
C VAL A 208 -25.96 11.84 20.12
N ARG A 209 -24.63 12.02 20.05
CA ARG A 209 -23.98 13.27 19.66
C ARG A 209 -23.17 13.06 18.39
N ILE A 210 -23.35 13.92 17.41
CA ILE A 210 -22.70 13.83 16.10
C ILE A 210 -21.71 14.96 15.94
N PHE A 211 -20.47 14.62 15.64
CA PHE A 211 -19.36 15.53 15.41
C PHE A 211 -18.94 15.52 13.94
N ASN A 212 -19.15 16.63 13.27
CA ASN A 212 -18.90 16.76 11.84
C ASN A 212 -17.40 17.01 11.54
N CYS A 213 -16.75 16.03 10.98
CA CYS A 213 -15.35 16.06 10.56
C CYS A 213 -15.24 16.31 9.05
N ARG A 214 -15.67 17.50 8.60
CA ARG A 214 -15.76 17.86 7.18
C ARG A 214 -14.43 17.67 6.45
N TYR A 215 -14.48 17.03 5.27
CA TYR A 215 -13.35 16.73 4.38
C TYR A 215 -12.37 15.69 4.92
N SER A 216 -12.76 14.88 5.88
CA SER A 216 -11.96 13.75 6.37
C SER A 216 -12.20 12.45 5.58
N ASN A 217 -13.23 12.42 4.73
CA ASN A 217 -13.72 11.22 4.04
C ASN A 217 -13.94 10.06 5.01
N HIS A 218 -13.84 8.81 4.55
CA HIS A 218 -13.89 7.64 5.44
C HIS A 218 -12.62 7.45 6.30
N LYS A 219 -11.73 8.46 6.36
CA LYS A 219 -10.44 8.42 7.09
C LYS A 219 -10.45 9.35 8.32
N THR A 220 -11.59 9.56 8.95
CA THR A 220 -11.77 10.52 10.06
C THR A 220 -10.81 10.27 11.23
N ALA A 221 -10.55 9.03 11.64
CA ALA A 221 -9.62 8.71 12.72
C ALA A 221 -8.18 9.15 12.39
N VAL A 222 -7.73 8.88 11.16
CA VAL A 222 -6.42 9.32 10.66
C VAL A 222 -6.34 10.85 10.62
N PHE A 223 -7.40 11.48 10.13
CA PHE A 223 -7.49 12.94 10.07
C PHE A 223 -7.38 13.57 11.46
N LEU A 224 -8.17 13.08 12.44
CA LEU A 224 -8.13 13.54 13.83
C LEU A 224 -6.77 13.31 14.48
N ARG A 225 -6.09 12.22 14.17
CA ARG A 225 -4.73 11.94 14.64
C ARG A 225 -3.73 12.96 14.07
N LYS A 226 -3.77 13.23 12.76
CA LYS A 226 -2.88 14.17 12.09
C LYS A 226 -3.00 15.61 12.62
N ILE A 227 -4.18 16.01 13.09
CA ILE A 227 -4.37 17.32 13.73
C ILE A 227 -4.16 17.30 15.25
N GLY A 228 -3.70 16.19 15.83
CA GLY A 228 -3.47 16.06 17.27
C GLY A 228 -4.75 15.99 18.12
N ALA A 229 -5.94 15.83 17.50
CA ALA A 229 -7.22 15.88 18.21
C ALA A 229 -7.68 14.52 18.74
N LEU A 230 -7.23 13.38 18.17
CA LEU A 230 -7.74 12.05 18.52
C LEU A 230 -7.52 11.69 19.99
N LYS A 231 -6.27 11.80 20.49
CA LYS A 231 -5.96 11.49 21.90
C LYS A 231 -6.78 12.39 22.88
N PRO A 232 -6.82 13.73 22.73
CA PRO A 232 -7.69 14.57 23.55
C PRO A 232 -9.18 14.20 23.53
N ILE A 233 -9.73 13.87 22.36
CA ILE A 233 -11.13 13.42 22.22
C ILE A 233 -11.35 12.13 23.01
N MET A 234 -10.50 11.13 22.84
CA MET A 234 -10.59 9.88 23.58
C MET A 234 -10.46 10.09 25.09
N ARG A 235 -9.53 10.94 25.53
CA ARG A 235 -9.36 11.27 26.94
C ARG A 235 -10.62 11.93 27.53
N SER A 236 -11.20 12.92 26.84
CA SER A 236 -12.44 13.55 27.29
C SER A 236 -13.61 12.56 27.36
N ALA A 237 -13.75 11.63 26.41
CA ALA A 237 -14.80 10.61 26.44
C ALA A 237 -14.65 9.65 27.64
N ILE A 238 -13.42 9.41 28.12
CA ILE A 238 -13.12 8.50 29.24
C ILE A 238 -13.30 9.17 30.60
N PHE A 239 -12.81 10.38 30.78
CA PHE A 239 -12.76 11.05 32.09
C PHE A 239 -13.90 12.05 32.28
N ASP A 240 -14.32 12.71 31.20
CA ASP A 240 -15.30 13.77 31.19
C ASP A 240 -16.36 13.50 30.12
N GLU A 241 -17.10 14.53 29.72
CA GLU A 241 -17.92 14.54 28.52
C GLU A 241 -17.34 15.53 27.52
N ILE A 242 -17.12 15.05 26.27
CA ILE A 242 -16.71 15.97 25.20
C ILE A 242 -17.88 16.87 24.82
N THR A 243 -17.67 18.18 24.87
CA THR A 243 -18.65 19.16 24.37
C THR A 243 -18.36 19.49 22.89
N GLU A 244 -19.39 19.98 22.18
CA GLU A 244 -19.18 20.48 20.81
C GLU A 244 -18.14 21.59 20.75
N ASN A 245 -18.18 22.51 21.74
CA ASN A 245 -17.23 23.62 21.79
C ASN A 245 -15.77 23.13 21.92
N ASP A 246 -15.51 22.16 22.79
CA ASP A 246 -14.17 21.60 22.98
C ASP A 246 -13.71 20.84 21.76
N PHE A 247 -14.59 20.04 21.16
CA PHE A 247 -14.29 19.38 19.90
C PHE A 247 -13.91 20.37 18.80
N TYR A 248 -14.75 21.40 18.56
CA TYR A 248 -14.46 22.35 17.48
C TYR A 248 -13.26 23.27 17.78
N LYS A 249 -12.89 23.48 19.05
CA LYS A 249 -11.60 24.13 19.40
C LYS A 249 -10.44 23.28 18.92
N LEU A 250 -10.40 21.99 19.25
CA LEU A 250 -9.38 21.05 18.79
C LEU A 250 -9.39 20.93 17.26
N TYR A 251 -10.59 20.82 16.69
CA TYR A 251 -10.76 20.63 15.25
C TYR A 251 -10.33 21.85 14.42
N ARG A 252 -10.10 23.01 15.01
CA ARG A 252 -9.54 24.19 14.32
C ARG A 252 -8.14 23.95 13.78
N ALA A 253 -7.37 23.05 14.38
CA ALA A 253 -6.02 22.67 13.92
C ALA A 253 -6.02 22.10 12.48
N ARG A 254 -7.16 21.57 11.97
CA ARG A 254 -7.31 21.14 10.59
C ARG A 254 -6.93 22.20 9.55
N ARG A 255 -7.03 23.47 9.93
CA ARG A 255 -6.70 24.60 9.03
C ARG A 255 -5.23 24.61 8.62
N ASP A 256 -4.36 23.92 9.35
CA ASP A 256 -2.94 23.82 9.06
C ASP A 256 -2.59 22.48 8.36
N LEU A 257 -3.57 21.58 8.22
CA LEU A 257 -3.40 20.30 7.54
C LEU A 257 -3.52 20.48 6.01
N PRO A 258 -2.49 20.13 5.22
CA PRO A 258 -2.54 20.20 3.75
C PRO A 258 -3.74 19.47 3.14
N TRP A 259 -4.04 18.28 3.61
CA TRP A 259 -5.22 17.50 3.20
C TRP A 259 -6.53 18.33 3.27
N PHE A 260 -6.83 18.92 4.45
CA PHE A 260 -8.07 19.72 4.62
C PHE A 260 -8.14 20.87 3.59
N ARG A 261 -7.02 21.50 3.35
CA ARG A 261 -6.99 22.66 2.44
C ARG A 261 -7.08 22.27 0.99
N GLY A 262 -6.49 21.14 0.60
CA GLY A 262 -6.68 20.58 -0.73
C GLY A 262 -8.15 20.28 -1.00
N ALA A 263 -8.82 19.61 -0.07
CA ALA A 263 -10.24 19.30 -0.20
C ALA A 263 -11.15 20.54 -0.26
N VAL A 264 -10.83 21.60 0.54
CA VAL A 264 -11.58 22.88 0.47
C VAL A 264 -11.33 23.63 -0.84
N ALA A 265 -10.09 23.64 -1.34
CA ALA A 265 -9.78 24.27 -2.62
C ALA A 265 -10.51 23.55 -3.75
N GLN A 266 -10.50 22.22 -3.76
CA GLN A 266 -11.22 21.41 -4.74
C GLN A 266 -12.73 21.67 -4.71
N TYR A 267 -13.34 21.76 -3.53
CA TYR A 267 -14.76 22.09 -3.38
C TYR A 267 -15.11 23.44 -4.04
N PHE A 268 -14.24 24.46 -3.94
CA PHE A 268 -14.49 25.73 -4.61
C PHE A 268 -14.35 25.61 -6.12
N VAL A 269 -13.40 24.82 -6.62
CA VAL A 269 -13.24 24.53 -8.06
C VAL A 269 -14.49 23.80 -8.59
N ASP A 270 -14.93 22.76 -7.91
CA ASP A 270 -16.11 21.97 -8.30
C ASP A 270 -17.41 22.78 -8.27
N SER A 271 -17.44 23.84 -7.45
CA SER A 271 -18.55 24.79 -7.35
C SER A 271 -18.43 25.98 -8.31
N ASP A 272 -17.50 25.94 -9.28
CA ASP A 272 -17.19 27.02 -10.24
C ASP A 272 -16.82 28.37 -9.57
N ARG A 273 -16.19 28.28 -8.39
CA ARG A 273 -15.72 29.45 -7.62
C ARG A 273 -14.19 29.56 -7.65
N ASN A 274 -13.64 29.56 -8.85
CA ASN A 274 -12.20 29.50 -9.12
C ASN A 274 -11.40 30.64 -8.46
N GLU A 275 -11.91 31.87 -8.47
CA GLU A 275 -11.28 33.01 -7.80
C GLU A 275 -11.14 32.79 -6.28
N ILE A 276 -12.14 32.17 -5.64
CA ILE A 276 -12.10 31.88 -4.21
C ILE A 276 -11.09 30.77 -3.93
N ALA A 277 -11.02 29.75 -4.79
CA ALA A 277 -10.02 28.69 -4.69
C ALA A 277 -8.59 29.26 -4.75
N GLU A 278 -8.33 30.20 -5.69
CA GLU A 278 -7.03 30.87 -5.81
C GLU A 278 -6.65 31.70 -4.58
N ARG A 279 -7.57 32.58 -4.16
CA ARG A 279 -7.37 33.41 -2.97
C ARG A 279 -7.09 32.57 -1.73
N PHE A 280 -7.81 31.44 -1.60
CA PHE A 280 -7.63 30.47 -0.52
C PHE A 280 -6.25 29.80 -0.58
N ALA A 281 -5.81 29.36 -1.77
CA ALA A 281 -4.50 28.72 -1.96
C ALA A 281 -3.34 29.68 -1.68
N VAL A 282 -3.45 30.97 -2.10
CA VAL A 282 -2.45 32.02 -1.82
C VAL A 282 -2.36 32.30 -0.32
N ALA A 283 -3.51 32.47 0.34
CA ALA A 283 -3.55 32.72 1.80
C ALA A 283 -2.91 31.55 2.59
N PHE A 284 -3.12 30.33 2.13
CA PHE A 284 -2.53 29.15 2.74
C PHE A 284 -1.00 29.11 2.63
N ARG A 285 -0.46 29.30 1.43
CA ARG A 285 0.99 29.33 1.21
C ARG A 285 1.66 30.40 2.09
N LYS A 286 1.02 31.57 2.22
CA LYS A 286 1.51 32.63 3.10
C LYS A 286 1.56 32.17 4.56
N ARG A 287 0.52 31.50 5.05
CA ARG A 287 0.44 30.98 6.43
C ARG A 287 1.45 29.87 6.71
N LEU A 288 1.63 28.93 5.77
CA LEU A 288 2.67 27.88 5.92
C LEU A 288 4.07 28.47 6.04
N ARG A 289 4.39 29.50 5.23
CA ARG A 289 5.68 30.19 5.32
C ARG A 289 5.84 30.92 6.67
N GLN A 290 4.77 31.49 7.21
CA GLN A 290 4.80 32.14 8.52
C GLN A 290 5.00 31.13 9.65
N ASN A 291 4.27 29.99 9.63
CA ASN A 291 4.43 28.93 10.62
C ASN A 291 5.83 28.30 10.57
N ALA A 292 6.39 28.06 9.37
CA ALA A 292 7.75 27.55 9.21
C ALA A 292 8.80 28.52 9.76
N ARG A 293 8.63 29.84 9.55
CA ARG A 293 9.52 30.85 10.13
C ARG A 293 9.42 30.95 11.66
N GLN A 294 8.20 30.83 12.19
CA GLN A 294 8.00 30.82 13.65
C GLN A 294 8.61 29.57 14.30
N ALA A 295 8.47 28.38 13.67
CA ALA A 295 9.10 27.15 14.13
C ALA A 295 10.64 27.24 14.10
N ALA A 296 11.22 27.82 13.04
CA ALA A 296 12.65 28.03 12.92
C ALA A 296 13.19 29.01 13.97
N ASN A 297 12.40 30.03 14.32
CA ASN A 297 12.80 31.05 15.36
C ASN A 297 12.55 30.56 16.79
N SER A 298 11.81 29.46 16.99
CA SER A 298 11.53 28.87 18.30
C SER A 298 12.29 27.59 18.57
N ALA A 299 13.18 27.16 17.69
CA ALA A 299 14.10 26.06 17.92
C ALA A 299 15.16 26.51 18.96
N PRO A 300 15.35 25.81 20.09
CA PRO A 300 16.40 26.15 21.05
C PRO A 300 17.76 25.94 20.39
N ASP A 301 18.73 26.81 20.72
CA ASP A 301 20.13 26.66 20.32
C ASP A 301 20.65 25.28 20.73
N GLU A 302 21.09 24.48 19.74
CA GLU A 302 21.60 23.13 19.97
C GLU A 302 22.80 23.06 20.93
N GLU A 303 23.54 24.15 21.10
CA GLU A 303 24.65 24.24 22.06
C GLU A 303 24.19 24.19 23.54
N LYS A 304 22.97 24.65 23.88
CA LYS A 304 22.43 24.57 25.24
C LYS A 304 21.86 23.23 25.64
N ILE A 305 21.55 22.39 24.67
CA ILE A 305 21.01 21.02 24.91
C ILE A 305 22.15 20.04 25.21
N ALA A 306 23.35 20.26 24.67
CA ALA A 306 24.51 19.41 24.93
C ALA A 306 25.00 19.55 26.40
N GLU A 307 25.01 20.73 26.97
CA GLU A 307 25.44 20.94 28.36
C GLU A 307 24.48 20.41 29.44
N THR A 308 23.17 20.26 29.11
CA THR A 308 22.16 19.74 30.06
C THR A 308 22.06 18.21 30.00
N ARG A 309 22.51 17.55 28.90
CA ARG A 309 22.49 16.10 28.76
C ARG A 309 23.61 15.34 29.46
N GLU A 310 24.70 16.03 29.83
CA GLU A 310 25.79 15.43 30.62
C GLU A 310 25.47 15.36 32.12
N GLN A 311 24.43 16.04 32.60
CA GLN A 311 24.10 16.09 34.04
C GLN A 311 22.96 15.16 34.46
N ASP A 312 22.13 14.72 33.55
CA ASP A 312 21.02 13.76 33.82
C ASP A 312 21.21 12.48 33.00
N GLY A 313 21.84 11.47 33.60
CA GLY A 313 22.14 10.17 32.98
C GLY A 313 20.88 9.32 32.64
N LEU A 314 20.02 9.82 31.78
CA LEU A 314 18.85 9.11 31.29
C LEU A 314 19.07 8.69 29.83
N GLN A 315 19.13 7.39 29.62
CA GLN A 315 19.15 6.74 28.31
C GLN A 315 17.90 7.10 27.50
N SER A 316 18.13 7.54 26.27
CA SER A 316 17.08 7.90 25.32
C SER A 316 16.38 6.64 24.78
N ASP A 317 15.16 6.36 25.26
CA ASP A 317 14.23 5.48 24.55
C ASP A 317 13.81 6.15 23.24
N GLN A 318 14.20 5.54 22.13
CA GLN A 318 13.73 5.89 20.80
C GLN A 318 12.22 5.61 20.74
N VAL A 319 11.43 6.66 20.65
CA VAL A 319 10.00 6.58 20.32
C VAL A 319 9.90 6.25 18.83
N GLU A 320 9.74 4.97 18.51
CA GLU A 320 9.28 4.55 17.18
C GLU A 320 7.82 5.00 17.01
N ASP A 321 7.65 6.15 16.40
CA ASP A 321 6.36 6.55 15.83
C ASP A 321 5.96 5.52 14.77
N SER A 322 4.85 4.82 15.02
CA SER A 322 4.22 3.92 14.05
C SER A 322 3.99 4.68 12.74
N VAL A 323 4.69 4.24 11.70
CA VAL A 323 4.66 4.80 10.35
C VAL A 323 3.23 4.85 9.83
N VAL A 324 2.67 6.04 9.78
CA VAL A 324 1.49 6.35 8.97
C VAL A 324 1.97 6.46 7.53
N GLU A 325 1.25 5.82 6.62
CA GLU A 325 1.54 5.84 5.20
C GLU A 325 1.79 7.28 4.72
N LYS A 326 3.04 7.60 4.37
CA LYS A 326 3.45 8.89 3.77
C LYS A 326 2.74 9.19 2.45
N GLU A 327 2.03 8.19 1.90
CA GLU A 327 1.26 8.29 0.67
C GLU A 327 0.22 9.43 0.67
N ASP A 328 -0.42 9.66 1.83
CA ASP A 328 -1.49 10.67 1.96
C ASP A 328 -0.96 12.12 1.99
N ILE A 329 0.30 12.34 2.35
CA ILE A 329 0.86 13.69 2.45
C ILE A 329 1.31 14.21 1.09
N ASP A 330 1.90 13.34 0.26
CA ASP A 330 2.39 13.70 -1.07
C ASP A 330 1.22 13.88 -2.06
N GLU A 331 0.15 13.05 -1.99
CA GLU A 331 -1.03 13.22 -2.84
C GLU A 331 -1.76 14.55 -2.62
N VAL A 332 -1.83 15.01 -1.38
CA VAL A 332 -2.54 16.26 -1.04
C VAL A 332 -1.68 17.50 -1.31
N SER A 333 -0.37 17.38 -1.14
CA SER A 333 0.57 18.45 -1.48
C SER A 333 0.62 18.67 -3.00
N GLU A 334 0.53 17.60 -3.80
CA GLU A 334 0.45 17.65 -5.27
C GLU A 334 -0.89 18.21 -5.76
N ALA A 335 -2.01 17.80 -5.14
CA ALA A 335 -3.33 18.36 -5.49
C ALA A 335 -3.44 19.87 -5.26
N LEU A 336 -2.70 20.40 -4.28
CA LEU A 336 -2.64 21.84 -4.02
C LEU A 336 -1.76 22.59 -5.02
N ALA A 337 -0.67 21.98 -5.46
CA ALA A 337 0.17 22.55 -6.53
C ALA A 337 -0.61 22.62 -7.84
N ASP A 338 -1.29 21.52 -8.20
CA ASP A 338 -2.10 21.42 -9.41
C ASP A 338 -3.32 22.36 -9.40
N ALA A 339 -4.06 22.42 -8.28
CA ALA A 339 -5.19 23.34 -8.15
C ALA A 339 -4.76 24.82 -8.24
N SER A 340 -3.54 25.16 -7.78
CA SER A 340 -3.02 26.53 -7.85
C SER A 340 -2.48 26.94 -9.22
N GLU A 341 -2.07 25.98 -10.07
CA GLU A 341 -1.68 26.21 -11.45
C GLU A 341 -2.91 26.31 -12.38
N GLN A 342 -3.97 25.55 -12.12
CA GLN A 342 -5.22 25.60 -12.90
C GLN A 342 -5.98 26.92 -12.75
N VAL A 343 -5.82 27.64 -11.64
CA VAL A 343 -6.53 28.90 -11.36
C VAL A 343 -5.86 30.13 -12.01
N LYS A 344 -4.70 30.01 -12.63
CA LYS A 344 -3.97 31.15 -13.23
C LYS A 344 -4.38 31.53 -14.66
N SER A 345 -5.41 30.95 -15.22
CA SER A 345 -5.79 31.19 -16.60
C SER A 345 -7.20 31.71 -16.76
N GLU A 346 -7.35 32.62 -17.71
CA GLU A 346 -8.62 33.27 -18.11
C GLU A 346 -9.66 32.25 -18.63
N PRO A 347 -10.98 32.57 -18.52
CA PRO A 347 -12.06 31.62 -18.80
C PRO A 347 -12.31 31.48 -20.28
N LYS A 348 -11.48 30.80 -21.02
CA LYS A 348 -11.74 30.21 -22.34
C LYS A 348 -10.54 29.40 -22.81
N LYS A 349 -10.52 28.18 -22.48
CA LYS A 349 -9.83 27.01 -23.03
C LYS A 349 -9.40 26.15 -21.85
N ARG A 350 -9.83 24.87 -21.84
CA ARG A 350 -9.29 23.87 -20.98
C ARG A 350 -7.78 23.96 -21.02
N ILE A 351 -7.15 24.30 -19.90
CA ILE A 351 -5.71 24.43 -19.84
C ILE A 351 -5.13 23.04 -19.65
N ILE A 352 -4.46 22.64 -20.69
CA ILE A 352 -3.39 21.68 -20.60
C ILE A 352 -2.30 22.34 -19.78
N PRO A 353 -1.73 21.70 -18.73
CA PRO A 353 -0.49 22.18 -18.20
C PRO A 353 0.45 22.46 -19.37
N ASN A 354 1.00 23.66 -19.44
CA ASN A 354 1.89 24.03 -20.54
C ASN A 354 3.22 23.29 -20.31
N PHE A 355 3.28 22.02 -20.75
CA PHE A 355 4.49 21.20 -20.70
C PHE A 355 5.60 21.69 -21.63
N SER A 356 5.32 22.74 -22.43
CA SER A 356 6.23 23.22 -23.48
C SER A 356 7.45 24.00 -22.97
N GLU A 357 7.47 24.45 -21.71
CA GLU A 357 8.57 25.29 -21.22
C GLU A 357 9.66 24.52 -20.43
N GLU A 358 9.43 23.24 -20.04
CA GLU A 358 10.40 22.44 -19.31
C GLU A 358 10.51 20.99 -19.83
N LEU A 359 10.36 20.78 -21.12
CA LEU A 359 10.61 19.47 -21.73
C LEU A 359 12.10 19.12 -21.63
N VAL A 360 12.40 18.03 -20.94
CA VAL A 360 13.74 17.44 -20.94
C VAL A 360 13.94 16.77 -22.31
N LYS A 361 14.73 17.40 -23.18
CA LYS A 361 15.04 16.87 -24.51
C LYS A 361 15.76 15.53 -24.36
N SER A 362 15.23 14.52 -25.00
CA SER A 362 15.87 13.22 -25.15
C SER A 362 16.75 13.20 -26.40
N PRO A 363 17.89 12.52 -26.43
CA PRO A 363 18.58 12.21 -27.67
C PRO A 363 17.61 11.51 -28.62
N ARG A 364 17.67 11.80 -29.92
CA ARG A 364 16.85 11.10 -30.91
C ARG A 364 17.08 9.62 -30.80
N LEU A 365 16.10 8.90 -30.24
CA LEU A 365 16.13 7.46 -30.15
C LEU A 365 15.71 6.87 -31.49
N LEU A 366 16.58 6.08 -32.05
CA LEU A 366 16.44 5.16 -33.18
C LEU A 366 15.53 5.62 -34.33
N GLY A 367 16.17 5.68 -35.49
CA GLY A 367 15.60 6.06 -36.74
C GLY A 367 14.23 5.46 -37.03
N GLU A 368 13.50 6.25 -37.78
CA GLU A 368 12.20 6.00 -38.37
C GLU A 368 11.94 4.53 -38.75
N ARG A 369 11.57 3.71 -37.75
CA ARG A 369 10.78 2.52 -38.02
C ARG A 369 9.35 3.02 -38.21
N GLY A 370 8.86 3.01 -39.43
CA GLY A 370 7.50 3.39 -39.76
C GLY A 370 6.52 2.54 -38.94
N GLY A 371 5.91 3.12 -37.87
CA GLY A 371 5.03 2.45 -36.96
C GLY A 371 4.74 3.28 -35.72
N SER A 372 3.86 2.80 -34.84
CA SER A 372 3.53 3.44 -33.57
C SER A 372 4.76 3.45 -32.63
N ARG A 373 4.96 4.57 -31.93
CA ARG A 373 5.98 4.69 -30.87
C ARG A 373 5.45 4.06 -29.58
N LEU A 374 6.08 2.97 -29.18
CA LEU A 374 5.75 2.22 -27.96
C LEU A 374 6.87 2.35 -26.94
N ALA A 375 6.58 2.97 -25.79
CA ALA A 375 7.58 3.28 -24.78
C ALA A 375 7.39 2.44 -23.51
N LEU A 376 8.52 2.02 -22.93
CA LEU A 376 8.59 1.44 -21.59
C LEU A 376 9.31 2.39 -20.64
N VAL A 377 8.72 2.58 -19.44
CA VAL A 377 9.36 3.32 -18.36
C VAL A 377 9.65 2.37 -17.21
N THR A 378 10.87 2.36 -16.73
CA THR A 378 11.31 1.46 -15.66
C THR A 378 12.16 2.17 -14.62
N THR A 379 12.22 1.60 -13.41
CA THR A 379 13.12 2.01 -12.33
C THR A 379 13.95 0.82 -11.90
N MET A 380 15.26 0.92 -12.02
CA MET A 380 16.17 -0.18 -11.76
C MET A 380 17.18 0.16 -10.64
N LYS A 381 17.47 -0.82 -9.79
CA LYS A 381 18.55 -0.82 -8.82
C LYS A 381 19.14 -2.22 -8.78
N ASN A 382 20.44 -2.37 -9.08
CA ASN A 382 21.12 -3.67 -9.09
C ASN A 382 20.38 -4.73 -9.94
N GLU A 383 20.08 -4.37 -11.21
CA GLU A 383 19.48 -5.23 -12.24
C GLU A 383 20.41 -5.40 -13.47
N GLY A 384 21.70 -5.08 -13.33
CA GLY A 384 22.66 -5.10 -14.43
C GLY A 384 22.72 -6.43 -15.21
N PRO A 385 22.69 -7.61 -14.56
CA PRO A 385 22.68 -8.90 -15.24
C PRO A 385 21.46 -9.13 -16.14
N PHE A 386 20.35 -8.46 -15.90
CA PHE A 386 19.05 -8.72 -16.53
C PHE A 386 18.60 -7.62 -17.49
N MET A 387 19.23 -6.42 -17.40
CA MET A 387 18.78 -5.24 -18.15
C MET A 387 18.87 -5.43 -19.66
N LEU A 388 19.97 -5.98 -20.16
CA LEU A 388 20.16 -6.10 -21.62
C LEU A 388 19.20 -7.12 -22.25
N GLU A 389 18.95 -8.24 -21.57
CA GLU A 389 17.90 -9.18 -21.99
C GLU A 389 16.54 -8.50 -22.02
N TRP A 390 16.18 -7.76 -20.97
CA TRP A 390 14.87 -7.10 -20.88
C TRP A 390 14.68 -6.07 -22.00
N VAL A 391 15.71 -5.30 -22.33
CA VAL A 391 15.70 -4.36 -23.46
C VAL A 391 15.58 -5.10 -24.78
N ALA A 392 16.43 -6.12 -25.02
CA ALA A 392 16.44 -6.91 -26.24
C ALA A 392 15.08 -7.59 -26.50
N TYR A 393 14.54 -8.22 -25.48
CA TYR A 393 13.23 -8.88 -25.57
C TYR A 393 12.11 -7.91 -25.98
N HIS A 394 12.00 -6.78 -25.29
CA HIS A 394 10.93 -5.84 -25.58
C HIS A 394 11.11 -5.15 -26.94
N ARG A 395 12.34 -4.94 -27.38
CA ARG A 395 12.63 -4.50 -28.77
C ARG A 395 12.17 -5.55 -29.79
N ALA A 396 12.47 -6.81 -29.52
CA ALA A 396 12.13 -7.93 -30.41
C ALA A 396 10.61 -8.09 -30.63
N ILE A 397 9.79 -7.72 -29.63
CA ILE A 397 8.33 -7.74 -29.75
C ILE A 397 7.72 -6.39 -30.20
N GLY A 398 8.54 -5.35 -30.43
CA GLY A 398 8.11 -4.10 -31.05
C GLY A 398 8.02 -2.86 -30.18
N PHE A 399 8.53 -2.87 -28.94
CA PHE A 399 8.75 -1.62 -28.20
C PHE A 399 9.91 -0.84 -28.83
N THR A 400 9.73 0.47 -28.97
CA THR A 400 10.65 1.35 -29.68
C THR A 400 11.50 2.21 -28.75
N ASP A 401 10.96 2.59 -27.60
CA ASP A 401 11.55 3.58 -26.71
C ASP A 401 11.64 3.06 -25.28
N PHE A 402 12.76 3.35 -24.59
CA PHE A 402 13.01 2.93 -23.21
C PHE A 402 13.47 4.11 -22.37
N LEU A 403 12.76 4.41 -21.28
CA LEU A 403 13.12 5.41 -20.29
C LEU A 403 13.50 4.70 -18.98
N ILE A 404 14.80 4.68 -18.70
CA ILE A 404 15.38 3.92 -17.58
C ILE A 404 15.82 4.89 -16.49
N TYR A 405 15.21 4.79 -15.32
CA TYR A 405 15.63 5.49 -14.12
C TYR A 405 16.46 4.56 -13.23
N THR A 406 17.65 5.00 -12.80
CA THR A 406 18.49 4.22 -11.88
C THR A 406 18.76 4.98 -10.59
N ASN A 407 18.94 4.26 -9.48
CA ASN A 407 19.32 4.83 -8.20
C ASN A 407 20.15 3.86 -7.38
N ASP A 408 21.16 4.37 -6.69
CA ASP A 408 21.99 3.65 -5.72
C ASP A 408 22.46 2.27 -6.24
N CYS A 409 23.03 2.24 -7.44
CA CYS A 409 23.47 1.02 -8.09
C CYS A 409 24.92 0.69 -7.72
N ASP A 410 25.18 -0.56 -7.31
CA ASP A 410 26.49 -1.07 -6.94
C ASP A 410 27.05 -2.04 -7.98
N ASP A 411 26.21 -2.58 -8.88
CA ASP A 411 26.49 -3.63 -9.84
C ASP A 411 26.81 -3.12 -11.25
N GLY A 412 26.79 -1.79 -11.46
CA GLY A 412 26.98 -1.18 -12.78
C GLY A 412 25.72 -1.04 -13.63
N THR A 413 24.52 -1.29 -13.08
CA THR A 413 23.24 -1.05 -13.75
C THR A 413 23.15 0.35 -14.36
N ASP A 414 23.56 1.38 -13.62
CA ASP A 414 23.60 2.78 -14.08
C ASP A 414 24.55 2.98 -15.27
N LYS A 415 25.72 2.35 -15.25
CA LYS A 415 26.71 2.42 -16.35
C LYS A 415 26.20 1.76 -17.63
N ILE A 416 25.51 0.61 -17.50
CA ILE A 416 24.85 -0.05 -18.63
C ILE A 416 23.78 0.88 -19.21
N ALA A 417 22.93 1.48 -18.37
CA ALA A 417 21.87 2.40 -18.81
C ALA A 417 22.44 3.66 -19.49
N MET A 418 23.54 4.24 -18.96
CA MET A 418 24.23 5.37 -19.61
C MET A 418 24.80 4.97 -20.98
N ARG A 419 25.40 3.78 -21.08
CA ARG A 419 25.94 3.34 -22.39
C ARG A 419 24.82 3.07 -23.39
N LEU A 420 23.70 2.53 -22.99
CA LEU A 420 22.52 2.40 -23.85
C LEU A 420 22.04 3.77 -24.35
N GLU A 421 22.07 4.82 -23.51
CA GLU A 421 21.72 6.18 -23.93
C GLU A 421 22.71 6.74 -24.94
N GLU A 422 24.03 6.56 -24.73
CA GLU A 422 25.06 6.97 -25.68
C GLU A 422 24.90 6.33 -27.07
N LEU A 423 24.42 5.10 -27.11
CA LEU A 423 24.13 4.37 -28.34
C LEU A 423 22.75 4.68 -28.93
N GLY A 424 21.92 5.52 -28.28
CA GLY A 424 20.57 5.82 -28.70
C GLY A 424 19.58 4.66 -28.53
N LEU A 425 19.87 3.68 -27.67
CA LEU A 425 19.02 2.51 -27.41
C LEU A 425 18.05 2.71 -26.24
N ALA A 426 18.30 3.67 -25.37
CA ALA A 426 17.46 4.06 -24.25
C ALA A 426 17.68 5.53 -23.91
N VAL A 427 16.84 6.06 -23.04
CA VAL A 427 17.03 7.32 -22.32
C VAL A 427 17.30 6.99 -20.86
N HIS A 428 18.40 7.47 -20.30
CA HIS A 428 18.75 7.25 -18.90
C HIS A 428 18.56 8.50 -18.06
N ARG A 429 18.11 8.31 -16.81
CA ARG A 429 18.01 9.38 -15.80
C ARG A 429 18.46 8.87 -14.43
N ASP A 430 19.32 9.63 -13.78
CA ASP A 430 19.66 9.45 -12.37
C ASP A 430 18.43 9.83 -11.51
N ASN A 431 17.90 8.87 -10.78
CA ASN A 431 16.68 9.04 -10.00
C ASN A 431 16.98 9.46 -8.57
N ARG A 432 17.33 10.72 -8.36
CA ARG A 432 17.54 11.30 -7.03
C ARG A 432 16.19 11.56 -6.35
N PHE A 433 16.04 11.13 -5.10
CA PHE A 433 14.83 11.33 -4.30
C PHE A 433 15.16 11.60 -2.84
N LYS A 434 14.21 12.17 -2.08
CA LYS A 434 14.35 12.41 -0.66
C LYS A 434 14.22 11.10 0.13
N LYS A 435 14.93 10.99 1.26
CA LYS A 435 14.82 9.82 2.16
C LYS A 435 13.35 9.56 2.52
N GLY A 436 12.90 8.32 2.33
CA GLY A 436 11.53 7.87 2.59
C GLY A 436 10.53 8.11 1.44
N ALA A 437 10.96 8.66 0.30
CA ALA A 437 10.12 8.68 -0.91
C ALA A 437 10.29 7.38 -1.70
N SER A 438 9.22 6.91 -2.36
CA SER A 438 9.29 5.76 -3.25
C SER A 438 10.05 6.11 -4.52
N PRO A 439 11.19 5.44 -4.83
CA PRO A 439 11.98 5.70 -6.04
C PRO A 439 11.13 5.62 -7.31
N GLN A 440 10.33 4.56 -7.45
CA GLN A 440 9.51 4.31 -8.63
C GLN A 440 8.44 5.40 -8.84
N ARG A 441 7.80 5.88 -7.78
CA ARG A 441 6.79 6.95 -7.89
C ARG A 441 7.42 8.29 -8.26
N VAL A 442 8.61 8.58 -7.74
CA VAL A 442 9.36 9.79 -8.12
C VAL A 442 9.75 9.74 -9.60
N ALA A 443 10.25 8.59 -10.09
CA ALA A 443 10.59 8.38 -11.49
C ALA A 443 9.39 8.59 -12.41
N LEU A 444 8.26 7.94 -12.11
CA LEU A 444 7.04 8.04 -12.94
C LEU A 444 6.45 9.46 -12.97
N ARG A 445 6.58 10.23 -11.88
CA ARG A 445 6.19 11.63 -11.87
C ARG A 445 7.09 12.48 -12.77
N ARG A 446 8.40 12.22 -12.81
CA ARG A 446 9.35 12.89 -13.71
C ARG A 446 9.12 12.49 -15.17
N ALA A 447 8.78 11.22 -15.40
CA ALA A 447 8.52 10.69 -16.73
C ALA A 447 7.42 11.46 -17.48
N LEU A 448 6.43 12.01 -16.78
CA LEU A 448 5.40 12.89 -17.39
C LEU A 448 5.97 14.12 -18.12
N ARG A 449 7.20 14.55 -17.75
CA ARG A 449 7.86 15.73 -18.33
C ARG A 449 8.91 15.37 -19.39
N GLU A 450 9.15 14.10 -19.62
CA GLU A 450 10.10 13.63 -20.64
C GLU A 450 9.46 13.69 -22.03
N GLU A 451 10.24 14.05 -23.02
CA GLU A 451 9.82 14.07 -24.41
C GLU A 451 9.30 12.69 -24.87
N ILE A 452 9.92 11.62 -24.39
CA ILE A 452 9.52 10.24 -24.68
C ILE A 452 8.07 9.95 -24.23
N TYR A 453 7.61 10.50 -23.09
CA TYR A 453 6.23 10.36 -22.66
C TYR A 453 5.27 11.08 -23.61
N GLN A 454 5.59 12.30 -24.02
CA GLN A 454 4.68 13.13 -24.81
C GLN A 454 4.63 12.76 -26.30
N SER A 455 5.70 12.16 -26.79
CA SER A 455 5.81 11.74 -28.20
C SER A 455 5.45 10.28 -28.44
N SER A 456 5.20 9.50 -27.40
CA SER A 456 4.79 8.10 -27.54
C SER A 456 3.32 7.99 -27.91
N ASP A 457 2.99 7.05 -28.80
CA ASP A 457 1.61 6.65 -29.08
C ASP A 457 1.06 5.80 -27.94
N TRP A 458 1.93 4.97 -27.35
CA TRP A 458 1.62 4.11 -26.21
C TRP A 458 2.77 4.07 -25.22
N ILE A 459 2.45 4.03 -23.95
CA ILE A 459 3.44 3.97 -22.88
C ILE A 459 2.99 3.07 -21.72
N MET A 460 3.93 2.36 -21.10
CA MET A 460 3.67 1.49 -19.95
C MET A 460 4.81 1.59 -18.94
N CYS A 461 4.49 1.48 -17.65
CA CYS A 461 5.49 1.20 -16.61
C CYS A 461 5.67 -0.32 -16.50
N SER A 462 6.91 -0.80 -16.61
CA SER A 462 7.24 -2.22 -16.44
C SER A 462 8.50 -2.36 -15.60
N ASP A 463 8.54 -3.37 -14.73
CA ASP A 463 9.73 -3.68 -13.94
C ASP A 463 10.66 -4.61 -14.73
N CYS A 464 11.95 -4.67 -14.37
CA CYS A 464 12.97 -5.47 -15.10
C CYS A 464 12.72 -7.00 -15.04
N ASP A 465 11.82 -7.44 -14.21
CA ASP A 465 11.41 -8.83 -14.06
C ASP A 465 10.03 -9.13 -14.69
N GLU A 466 9.49 -8.21 -15.50
CA GLU A 466 8.23 -8.32 -16.22
C GLU A 466 8.46 -8.37 -17.74
N PHE A 467 7.87 -9.36 -18.41
CA PHE A 467 7.97 -9.60 -19.84
C PHE A 467 6.59 -9.69 -20.47
N VAL A 468 6.32 -8.86 -21.48
CA VAL A 468 5.02 -8.86 -22.17
C VAL A 468 4.91 -10.07 -23.07
N ASN A 469 3.99 -10.98 -22.78
CA ASN A 469 3.67 -12.13 -23.65
C ASN A 469 2.47 -11.78 -24.54
N VAL A 470 2.71 -11.42 -25.77
CA VAL A 470 1.69 -11.26 -26.79
C VAL A 470 1.34 -12.63 -27.35
N ARG A 471 0.05 -12.98 -27.33
CA ARG A 471 -0.51 -14.25 -27.80
C ARG A 471 -1.28 -14.10 -29.14
N ALA A 472 -1.46 -12.86 -29.58
CA ALA A 472 -2.09 -12.55 -30.86
C ALA A 472 -1.05 -12.62 -32.01
N GLY A 473 -1.49 -13.05 -33.18
CA GLY A 473 -0.72 -13.04 -34.40
C GLY A 473 0.66 -13.67 -34.25
N ASP A 474 1.70 -12.96 -34.68
CA ASP A 474 3.09 -13.39 -34.60
C ASP A 474 3.78 -13.09 -33.23
N GLY A 475 3.03 -12.64 -32.23
CA GLY A 475 3.52 -12.35 -30.90
C GLY A 475 4.16 -10.97 -30.75
N THR A 476 3.81 -10.01 -31.61
CA THR A 476 4.31 -8.64 -31.55
C THR A 476 3.28 -7.63 -31.02
N MET A 477 3.75 -6.46 -30.59
CA MET A 477 2.87 -5.41 -30.07
C MET A 477 1.87 -4.88 -31.11
N PRO A 478 2.20 -4.70 -32.40
CA PRO A 478 1.22 -4.36 -33.42
C PRO A 478 0.05 -5.37 -33.46
N GLU A 479 0.32 -6.66 -33.43
CA GLU A 479 -0.70 -7.71 -33.40
C GLU A 479 -1.59 -7.65 -32.18
N LEU A 480 -1.04 -7.30 -31.01
CA LEU A 480 -1.85 -7.05 -29.80
C LEU A 480 -2.80 -5.87 -29.99
N LEU A 481 -2.29 -4.76 -30.53
CA LEU A 481 -3.09 -3.55 -30.73
C LEU A 481 -4.23 -3.80 -31.72
N ASP A 482 -3.95 -4.52 -32.80
CA ASP A 482 -4.95 -4.90 -33.81
C ASP A 482 -6.00 -5.87 -33.22
N ALA A 483 -5.57 -6.86 -32.44
CA ALA A 483 -6.47 -7.85 -31.84
C ALA A 483 -7.40 -7.28 -30.77
N VAL A 484 -6.94 -6.29 -30.00
CA VAL A 484 -7.75 -5.57 -28.97
C VAL A 484 -8.64 -4.51 -29.64
N GLY A 485 -8.22 -3.97 -30.77
CA GLY A 485 -8.91 -2.92 -31.50
C GLY A 485 -8.89 -1.57 -30.79
N GLU A 486 -9.84 -0.70 -31.12
CA GLU A 486 -9.85 0.66 -30.60
C GLU A 486 -9.84 0.72 -29.07
N ALA A 487 -8.80 1.31 -28.51
CA ALA A 487 -8.59 1.50 -27.08
C ALA A 487 -7.63 2.68 -26.82
N ASP A 488 -7.77 3.32 -25.64
CA ASP A 488 -6.83 4.31 -25.09
C ASP A 488 -5.95 3.68 -24.01
N ALA A 489 -6.39 2.56 -23.42
CA ALA A 489 -5.59 1.80 -22.47
C ALA A 489 -5.89 0.29 -22.56
N ILE A 490 -4.86 -0.52 -22.36
CA ILE A 490 -4.93 -1.98 -22.34
C ILE A 490 -4.23 -2.49 -21.09
N SER A 491 -4.96 -3.17 -20.20
CA SER A 491 -4.39 -3.78 -19.02
C SER A 491 -3.92 -5.20 -19.26
N LEU A 492 -2.70 -5.50 -18.83
CA LEU A 492 -2.06 -6.82 -18.87
C LEU A 492 -1.95 -7.37 -17.45
N CYS A 493 -2.54 -8.52 -17.18
CA CYS A 493 -2.46 -9.15 -15.86
C CYS A 493 -1.22 -10.02 -15.75
N TRP A 494 -0.62 -10.05 -14.56
CA TRP A 494 0.50 -10.93 -14.26
C TRP A 494 0.15 -12.41 -14.42
N LYS A 495 1.14 -13.16 -14.88
CA LYS A 495 1.28 -14.58 -14.67
C LYS A 495 2.59 -14.80 -13.94
N LEU A 496 2.53 -15.29 -12.70
CA LEU A 496 3.70 -15.46 -11.85
C LEU A 496 4.49 -16.70 -12.28
N PHE A 497 5.80 -16.53 -12.36
CA PHE A 497 6.76 -17.59 -12.60
C PHE A 497 7.61 -17.81 -11.35
N GLY A 498 7.73 -19.07 -10.95
CA GLY A 498 8.59 -19.47 -9.86
C GLY A 498 10.02 -19.77 -10.31
N CYS A 499 10.87 -20.13 -9.36
CA CYS A 499 12.25 -20.48 -9.63
C CYS A 499 12.41 -21.85 -10.35
N GLY A 500 11.37 -22.68 -10.35
CA GLY A 500 11.50 -24.07 -10.76
C GLY A 500 12.55 -24.79 -9.90
N ASP A 501 13.40 -25.57 -10.55
CA ASP A 501 14.57 -26.21 -9.90
C ASP A 501 15.84 -25.36 -9.96
N GLN A 502 15.72 -24.08 -10.35
CA GLN A 502 16.86 -23.20 -10.58
C GLN A 502 17.32 -22.55 -9.27
N VAL A 503 18.23 -23.21 -8.59
CA VAL A 503 18.80 -22.74 -7.32
C VAL A 503 19.88 -21.69 -7.56
N THR A 504 20.84 -21.99 -8.45
CA THR A 504 22.01 -21.14 -8.73
C THR A 504 21.74 -20.14 -9.85
N TYR A 505 22.31 -18.94 -9.71
CA TYR A 505 22.31 -17.96 -10.79
C TYR A 505 23.12 -18.46 -11.99
N GLN A 506 22.55 -18.30 -13.17
CA GLN A 506 23.20 -18.54 -14.46
C GLN A 506 22.96 -17.35 -15.37
N ASP A 507 23.97 -16.95 -16.14
CA ASP A 507 23.86 -15.94 -17.19
C ASP A 507 23.15 -16.54 -18.40
N ARG A 508 21.81 -16.59 -18.33
CA ARG A 508 20.90 -17.11 -19.34
C ARG A 508 19.65 -16.25 -19.38
N PHE A 509 18.96 -16.25 -20.50
CA PHE A 509 17.70 -15.54 -20.64
C PHE A 509 16.65 -16.03 -19.62
N VAL A 510 16.12 -15.07 -18.85
CA VAL A 510 15.11 -15.31 -17.81
C VAL A 510 13.88 -15.98 -18.40
N HIS A 511 13.37 -15.46 -19.52
CA HIS A 511 12.15 -15.96 -20.16
C HIS A 511 12.33 -17.34 -20.82
N GLU A 512 13.55 -17.79 -21.08
CA GLU A 512 13.87 -19.12 -21.59
C GLU A 512 14.16 -20.10 -20.45
N HIS A 513 14.76 -19.60 -19.34
CA HIS A 513 15.27 -20.42 -18.26
C HIS A 513 14.22 -20.79 -17.23
N PHE A 514 13.27 -19.88 -16.92
CA PHE A 514 12.23 -20.11 -15.93
C PHE A 514 10.90 -20.41 -16.60
N THR A 515 10.52 -21.69 -16.66
CA THR A 515 9.32 -22.19 -17.33
C THR A 515 8.26 -22.76 -16.39
N TRP A 516 8.51 -22.75 -15.08
CA TRP A 516 7.50 -23.11 -14.06
C TRP A 516 6.73 -21.88 -13.63
N SER A 517 5.41 -22.01 -13.55
CA SER A 517 4.49 -20.87 -13.33
C SER A 517 3.27 -21.25 -12.51
N ALA A 518 2.47 -20.25 -12.16
CA ALA A 518 1.09 -20.43 -11.72
C ALA A 518 0.24 -21.08 -12.85
N PRO A 519 -0.80 -21.84 -12.50
CA PRO A 519 -1.79 -22.33 -13.48
C PRO A 519 -2.42 -21.19 -14.27
N GLU A 520 -3.00 -21.51 -15.44
CA GLU A 520 -3.59 -20.55 -16.36
C GLU A 520 -4.72 -19.72 -15.71
N ASP A 521 -5.52 -20.34 -14.89
CA ASP A 521 -6.69 -19.76 -14.21
C ASP A 521 -6.49 -19.46 -12.72
N PHE A 522 -5.22 -19.35 -12.27
CA PHE A 522 -4.89 -19.11 -10.88
C PHE A 522 -5.56 -17.83 -10.35
N ARG A 523 -6.39 -17.96 -9.30
CA ARG A 523 -7.17 -16.88 -8.70
C ARG A 523 -7.08 -16.83 -7.15
N SER A 524 -6.38 -17.78 -6.55
CA SER A 524 -6.39 -17.98 -5.09
C SER A 524 -5.64 -16.89 -4.29
N LYS A 525 -4.67 -16.19 -4.92
CA LYS A 525 -3.88 -15.15 -4.23
C LYS A 525 -4.07 -13.80 -4.92
N TYR A 526 -4.57 -12.82 -4.19
CA TYR A 526 -4.83 -11.45 -4.68
C TYR A 526 -3.59 -10.81 -5.33
N ARG A 527 -2.41 -10.96 -4.74
CA ARG A 527 -1.16 -10.39 -5.26
C ARG A 527 -0.73 -11.02 -6.59
N ALA A 528 -1.12 -12.25 -6.85
CA ALA A 528 -0.82 -12.93 -8.11
C ALA A 528 -1.59 -12.35 -9.31
N LEU A 529 -2.60 -11.54 -9.07
CA LEU A 529 -3.45 -10.93 -10.08
C LEU A 529 -3.10 -9.47 -10.38
N GLY A 530 -1.93 -9.00 -9.98
CA GLY A 530 -1.46 -7.65 -10.29
C GLY A 530 -1.49 -7.36 -11.78
N LEU A 531 -1.70 -6.11 -12.17
CA LEU A 531 -1.72 -5.70 -13.57
C LEU A 531 -0.77 -4.52 -13.82
N LYS A 532 -0.37 -4.38 -15.07
CA LYS A 532 0.23 -3.15 -15.64
C LYS A 532 -0.63 -2.70 -16.81
N THR A 533 -0.62 -1.41 -17.08
CA THR A 533 -1.48 -0.84 -18.13
C THR A 533 -0.64 -0.12 -19.16
N LEU A 534 -0.72 -0.55 -20.40
CA LEU A 534 -0.28 0.16 -21.59
C LEU A 534 -1.36 1.19 -21.93
N PHE A 535 -1.01 2.47 -22.11
CA PHE A 535 -1.98 3.51 -22.38
C PHE A 535 -1.44 4.61 -23.31
N ARG A 536 -2.33 5.30 -23.99
CA ARG A 536 -2.01 6.47 -24.80
C ARG A 536 -1.84 7.70 -23.89
N PRO A 537 -0.71 8.43 -23.94
CA PRO A 537 -0.59 9.70 -23.25
C PRO A 537 -1.73 10.63 -23.63
N SER A 538 -2.47 11.14 -22.65
CA SER A 538 -3.68 11.91 -22.86
C SER A 538 -3.85 12.98 -21.80
N LYS A 539 -4.52 14.08 -22.16
CA LYS A 539 -4.82 15.23 -21.29
C LYS A 539 -5.73 14.89 -20.10
N VAL A 540 -6.43 13.77 -20.17
CA VAL A 540 -7.27 13.29 -19.06
C VAL A 540 -6.49 12.58 -17.99
N ILE A 541 -5.21 12.22 -18.27
CA ILE A 541 -4.33 11.52 -17.32
C ILE A 541 -3.62 12.54 -16.44
N ARG A 542 -3.88 12.45 -15.13
CA ARG A 542 -3.25 13.30 -14.11
C ARG A 542 -1.89 12.77 -13.64
N LYS A 543 -1.75 11.41 -13.56
CA LYS A 543 -0.56 10.79 -12.99
C LYS A 543 -0.24 9.48 -13.71
N PHE A 544 1.02 9.27 -13.99
CA PHE A 544 1.54 7.99 -14.42
C PHE A 544 1.71 7.09 -13.19
N GLY A 545 0.80 6.16 -12.96
CA GLY A 545 0.88 5.23 -11.84
C GLY A 545 1.62 3.94 -12.17
N VAL A 546 2.10 3.23 -11.14
CA VAL A 546 2.87 1.97 -11.29
C VAL A 546 2.07 0.88 -12.02
N HIS A 547 0.79 0.78 -11.74
CA HIS A 547 -0.09 -0.26 -12.29
C HIS A 547 -1.06 0.25 -13.34
N ARG A 548 -1.47 1.51 -13.25
CA ARG A 548 -2.44 2.13 -14.13
C ARG A 548 -2.32 3.64 -14.16
N PRO A 549 -2.77 4.33 -15.22
CA PRO A 549 -2.90 5.77 -15.22
C PRO A 549 -3.94 6.21 -14.17
N LYS A 550 -3.73 7.41 -13.60
CA LYS A 550 -4.72 8.08 -12.74
C LYS A 550 -5.25 9.31 -13.47
N PHE A 551 -6.52 9.61 -13.33
CA PHE A 551 -7.23 10.59 -14.12
C PHE A 551 -7.53 11.87 -13.33
N PHE A 552 -7.78 12.99 -14.02
CA PHE A 552 -8.25 14.22 -13.40
C PHE A 552 -9.71 14.10 -12.95
N ASN A 553 -10.53 13.38 -13.70
CA ASN A 553 -11.91 13.06 -13.35
C ASN A 553 -12.02 11.57 -13.03
N ASP A 554 -12.89 11.22 -12.11
CA ASP A 554 -13.10 9.84 -11.69
C ASP A 554 -13.56 8.90 -12.81
N TYR A 555 -14.15 9.46 -13.89
CA TYR A 555 -14.55 8.70 -15.07
C TYR A 555 -14.52 9.58 -16.33
N PRO A 556 -13.43 9.57 -17.10
CA PRO A 556 -13.38 10.25 -18.41
C PRO A 556 -14.14 9.43 -19.46
N ARG A 557 -15.38 9.78 -19.75
CA ARG A 557 -16.30 9.04 -20.64
C ARG A 557 -15.78 8.76 -22.04
N GLU A 558 -14.86 9.57 -22.52
CA GLU A 558 -14.26 9.46 -23.86
C GLU A 558 -13.02 8.54 -23.87
N PHE A 559 -12.59 7.99 -22.72
CA PHE A 559 -11.40 7.16 -22.60
C PHE A 559 -11.77 5.69 -22.59
N VAL A 560 -11.41 4.96 -23.64
CA VAL A 560 -11.73 3.55 -23.84
C VAL A 560 -10.64 2.69 -23.20
N TRP A 561 -10.94 2.07 -22.07
CA TRP A 561 -10.01 1.21 -21.36
C TRP A 561 -10.47 -0.26 -21.42
N LYS A 562 -9.59 -1.12 -21.97
CA LYS A 562 -9.86 -2.56 -22.15
C LYS A 562 -8.86 -3.43 -21.39
N ASP A 563 -9.24 -4.68 -21.14
CA ASP A 563 -8.30 -5.72 -20.77
C ASP A 563 -7.61 -6.33 -22.01
N ALA A 564 -6.69 -7.27 -21.78
CA ALA A 564 -5.95 -7.94 -22.86
C ALA A 564 -6.79 -8.90 -23.70
N GLY A 565 -8.07 -9.06 -23.42
CA GLY A 565 -9.04 -9.81 -24.26
C GLY A 565 -9.92 -8.89 -25.09
N GLY A 566 -9.77 -7.57 -24.98
CA GLY A 566 -10.59 -6.59 -25.67
C GLY A 566 -11.90 -6.22 -24.94
N GLN A 567 -12.11 -6.71 -23.71
CA GLN A 567 -13.28 -6.37 -22.89
C GLN A 567 -13.07 -5.05 -22.17
N LEU A 568 -14.14 -4.25 -22.02
CA LEU A 568 -14.06 -2.99 -21.27
C LEU A 568 -13.74 -3.24 -19.79
N MET A 569 -12.80 -2.48 -19.27
CA MET A 569 -12.51 -2.49 -17.83
C MET A 569 -13.67 -1.88 -17.04
N PRO A 570 -14.02 -2.47 -15.88
CA PRO A 570 -15.04 -1.90 -14.99
C PRO A 570 -14.77 -0.44 -14.62
N GLU A 571 -15.81 0.39 -14.56
CA GLU A 571 -15.70 1.82 -14.24
C GLU A 571 -14.93 2.08 -12.93
N SER A 572 -15.04 1.19 -11.94
CA SER A 572 -14.33 1.30 -10.67
C SER A 572 -12.81 1.41 -10.81
N TYR A 573 -12.24 0.90 -11.92
CA TYR A 573 -10.79 0.95 -12.17
C TYR A 573 -10.30 2.37 -12.51
N PHE A 574 -11.17 3.25 -12.96
CA PHE A 574 -10.80 4.66 -13.15
C PHE A 574 -10.47 5.36 -11.83
N VAL A 575 -11.07 4.91 -10.74
CA VAL A 575 -10.87 5.45 -9.38
C VAL A 575 -9.83 4.65 -8.61
N GLN A 576 -9.98 3.30 -8.55
CA GLN A 576 -9.14 2.42 -7.73
C GLN A 576 -8.96 1.06 -8.38
N GLY A 577 -8.03 0.26 -7.83
CA GLY A 577 -7.74 -1.10 -8.30
C GLY A 577 -6.38 -1.21 -8.99
N TRP A 578 -5.71 -2.34 -8.76
CA TRP A 578 -4.42 -2.66 -9.34
C TRP A 578 -4.28 -4.17 -9.65
N THR A 579 -5.35 -4.92 -9.41
CA THR A 579 -5.41 -6.37 -9.67
C THR A 579 -6.54 -6.67 -10.64
N ALA A 580 -6.41 -7.72 -11.43
CA ALA A 580 -7.43 -8.15 -12.35
C ALA A 580 -8.74 -8.50 -11.63
N HIS A 581 -9.89 -8.21 -12.24
CA HIS A 581 -11.20 -8.66 -11.77
C HIS A 581 -11.45 -10.11 -12.20
N LYS A 582 -12.53 -10.73 -11.69
CA LYS A 582 -12.83 -12.16 -11.91
C LYS A 582 -13.02 -12.54 -13.39
N ASP A 583 -13.56 -11.62 -14.20
CA ASP A 583 -13.87 -11.83 -15.61
C ASP A 583 -12.78 -11.26 -16.55
N PHE A 584 -11.59 -10.93 -16.01
CA PHE A 584 -10.47 -10.39 -16.78
C PHE A 584 -9.98 -11.42 -17.80
N SER A 585 -9.92 -11.00 -19.07
CA SER A 585 -9.49 -11.85 -20.16
C SER A 585 -8.01 -11.70 -20.47
N HIS A 586 -7.35 -12.84 -20.70
CA HIS A 586 -5.94 -12.94 -21.10
C HIS A 586 -5.77 -13.40 -22.54
N LYS A 587 -6.82 -13.28 -23.35
CA LYS A 587 -6.89 -13.92 -24.67
C LYS A 587 -5.72 -13.51 -25.57
N HIS A 588 -5.40 -12.21 -25.66
CA HIS A 588 -4.43 -11.68 -26.62
C HIS A 588 -3.07 -11.35 -26.02
N ALA A 589 -2.98 -11.17 -24.68
CA ALA A 589 -1.70 -10.96 -24.02
C ALA A 589 -1.75 -11.22 -22.51
N ARG A 590 -0.56 -11.41 -21.91
CA ARG A 590 -0.29 -11.47 -20.49
C ARG A 590 1.00 -10.74 -20.15
N LEU A 591 1.23 -10.51 -18.88
CA LEU A 591 2.50 -10.02 -18.38
C LEU A 591 3.16 -11.14 -17.54
N HIS A 592 4.19 -11.77 -18.06
CA HIS A 592 4.97 -12.76 -17.33
C HIS A 592 5.84 -12.07 -16.30
N HIS A 593 5.68 -12.45 -15.02
CA HIS A 593 6.38 -11.81 -13.92
C HIS A 593 7.28 -12.83 -13.23
N TYR A 594 8.58 -12.66 -13.43
CA TYR A 594 9.67 -13.49 -12.89
C TYR A 594 10.16 -12.90 -11.56
N ALA A 595 9.22 -12.73 -10.62
CA ALA A 595 9.42 -11.99 -9.38
C ALA A 595 10.55 -12.53 -8.48
N VAL A 596 10.86 -13.81 -8.57
CA VAL A 596 11.85 -14.50 -7.72
C VAL A 596 13.11 -14.90 -8.49
N ARG A 597 13.01 -15.31 -9.77
CA ARG A 597 14.10 -15.88 -10.55
C ARG A 597 14.73 -17.08 -9.84
N SER A 598 16.08 -17.25 -9.83
CA SER A 598 16.75 -18.28 -9.02
C SER A 598 16.74 -17.94 -7.53
N VAL A 599 16.97 -18.95 -6.67
CA VAL A 599 17.13 -18.72 -5.23
C VAL A 599 18.26 -17.75 -4.96
N ASP A 600 19.39 -17.92 -5.63
CA ASP A 600 20.55 -17.00 -5.57
C ASP A 600 20.15 -15.55 -5.90
N SER A 601 19.46 -15.34 -7.01
CA SER A 601 19.02 -14.01 -7.44
C SER A 601 18.01 -13.40 -6.47
N PHE A 602 17.23 -14.21 -5.79
CA PHE A 602 16.30 -13.72 -4.78
C PHE A 602 17.02 -13.23 -3.52
N LEU A 603 18.12 -13.86 -3.10
CA LEU A 603 18.95 -13.33 -2.01
C LEU A 603 19.43 -11.91 -2.33
N VAL A 604 19.97 -11.68 -3.53
CA VAL A 604 20.43 -10.34 -3.96
C VAL A 604 19.25 -9.36 -4.02
N LYS A 605 18.09 -9.81 -4.51
CA LYS A 605 16.88 -8.98 -4.57
C LYS A 605 16.40 -8.57 -3.18
N ARG A 606 16.45 -9.47 -2.20
CA ARG A 606 16.12 -9.15 -0.81
C ARG A 606 17.09 -8.14 -0.21
N ASP A 607 18.39 -8.36 -0.36
CA ASP A 607 19.45 -7.50 0.17
C ASP A 607 19.37 -6.06 -0.37
N ARG A 608 19.09 -5.87 -1.66
CA ARG A 608 18.93 -4.52 -2.25
C ARG A 608 17.69 -3.77 -1.80
N GLY A 609 16.69 -4.47 -1.24
CA GLY A 609 15.41 -3.92 -0.82
C GLY A 609 14.43 -3.61 -1.98
N ARG A 610 13.29 -3.02 -1.66
CA ARG A 610 12.21 -2.70 -2.61
C ARG A 610 12.33 -1.29 -3.16
N THR A 611 11.99 -1.12 -4.43
CA THR A 611 11.95 0.19 -5.10
C THR A 611 10.63 0.95 -4.84
N ASN A 612 9.54 0.25 -4.50
CA ASN A 612 8.23 0.86 -4.29
C ASN A 612 7.80 0.90 -2.81
N HIS A 613 8.07 -0.14 -2.03
CA HIS A 613 7.73 -0.26 -0.61
C HIS A 613 9.01 -0.51 0.20
N ILE A 614 9.79 0.54 0.40
CA ILE A 614 11.11 0.47 1.06
C ILE A 614 11.06 -0.01 2.51
N ASP A 615 9.89 0.06 3.15
CA ASP A 615 9.68 -0.32 4.55
C ASP A 615 9.21 -1.79 4.73
N ARG A 616 9.16 -2.60 3.64
CA ARG A 616 8.70 -3.99 3.69
C ARG A 616 9.79 -4.93 3.22
N ASP A 617 10.20 -5.85 4.09
CA ASP A 617 11.13 -6.93 3.75
C ASP A 617 10.53 -7.86 2.67
N GLN A 618 11.39 -8.39 1.80
CA GLN A 618 11.07 -9.46 0.86
C GLN A 618 11.46 -10.81 1.49
N GLY A 619 10.86 -11.15 2.62
CA GLY A 619 11.11 -12.38 3.34
C GLY A 619 10.39 -13.60 2.76
N VAL A 620 10.30 -14.65 3.59
CA VAL A 620 9.72 -15.95 3.23
C VAL A 620 8.28 -15.85 2.71
N SER A 621 7.46 -14.99 3.31
CA SER A 621 6.07 -14.78 2.87
C SER A 621 5.98 -14.23 1.43
N TYR A 622 6.89 -13.31 1.06
CA TYR A 622 6.95 -12.82 -0.32
C TYR A 622 7.37 -13.93 -1.29
N TRP A 623 8.37 -14.74 -0.91
CA TRP A 623 8.78 -15.91 -1.69
C TRP A 623 7.62 -16.88 -1.90
N ALA A 624 6.94 -17.29 -0.83
CA ALA A 624 5.79 -18.21 -0.90
C ALA A 624 4.62 -17.68 -1.75
N ASP A 625 4.42 -16.37 -1.79
CA ASP A 625 3.39 -15.73 -2.62
C ASP A 625 3.77 -15.69 -4.11
N MET A 626 5.06 -15.50 -4.42
CA MET A 626 5.52 -15.23 -5.79
C MET A 626 6.19 -16.44 -6.46
N ASN A 627 6.72 -17.40 -5.70
CA ASN A 627 7.38 -18.60 -6.21
C ASN A 627 6.34 -19.68 -6.54
N LEU A 628 5.62 -19.53 -7.67
CA LEU A 628 4.57 -20.46 -8.09
C LEU A 628 5.11 -21.39 -9.17
N ASN A 629 5.13 -22.71 -8.89
CA ASN A 629 5.75 -23.75 -9.70
C ASN A 629 4.80 -24.91 -10.01
N THR A 630 3.47 -24.65 -10.12
CA THR A 630 2.44 -25.68 -10.28
C THR A 630 2.28 -26.17 -11.72
N ALA A 631 2.51 -25.30 -12.69
CA ALA A 631 2.33 -25.60 -14.11
C ALA A 631 3.58 -25.18 -14.92
N LYS A 632 3.79 -25.84 -16.07
CA LYS A 632 4.79 -25.40 -17.04
C LYS A 632 4.17 -24.41 -18.04
N ASP A 633 4.94 -23.38 -18.37
CA ASP A 633 4.63 -22.42 -19.42
C ASP A 633 5.93 -21.99 -20.12
N ASP A 634 6.06 -22.43 -21.34
CA ASP A 634 7.20 -22.14 -22.21
C ASP A 634 6.82 -21.18 -23.36
N ALA A 635 5.72 -20.47 -23.24
CA ALA A 635 5.21 -19.60 -24.30
C ALA A 635 6.22 -18.56 -24.79
N LEU A 636 7.07 -18.03 -23.91
CA LEU A 636 8.10 -17.06 -24.30
C LEU A 636 9.38 -17.69 -24.86
N VAL A 637 9.57 -18.99 -24.74
CA VAL A 637 10.72 -19.69 -25.35
C VAL A 637 10.73 -19.51 -26.87
N SER A 638 9.54 -19.44 -27.50
CA SER A 638 9.42 -19.13 -28.92
C SER A 638 9.99 -17.76 -29.34
N ASN A 639 10.12 -16.82 -28.40
CA ASN A 639 10.71 -15.51 -28.63
C ASN A 639 12.25 -15.49 -28.41
N ALA A 640 12.83 -16.60 -27.94
CA ALA A 640 14.25 -16.64 -27.58
C ALA A 640 15.16 -16.31 -28.77
N ASP A 641 14.88 -16.84 -29.97
CA ASP A 641 15.70 -16.58 -31.15
C ASP A 641 15.66 -15.11 -31.57
N ARG A 642 14.48 -14.49 -31.64
CA ARG A 642 14.37 -13.06 -31.97
C ARG A 642 14.96 -12.15 -30.87
N THR A 643 14.85 -12.56 -29.61
CA THR A 643 15.51 -11.86 -28.49
C THR A 643 17.01 -11.95 -28.61
N ARG A 644 17.56 -13.12 -29.00
CA ARG A 644 18.98 -13.35 -29.15
C ARG A 644 19.56 -12.47 -30.24
N VAL A 645 18.88 -12.33 -31.38
CA VAL A 645 19.27 -11.41 -32.46
C VAL A 645 19.43 -9.98 -31.96
N GLU A 646 18.45 -9.45 -31.20
CA GLU A 646 18.52 -8.09 -30.63
C GLU A 646 19.61 -8.00 -29.55
N PHE A 647 19.75 -9.03 -28.71
CA PHE A 647 20.74 -9.09 -27.63
C PHE A 647 22.16 -9.12 -28.17
N ASP A 648 22.42 -9.96 -29.16
CA ASP A 648 23.75 -10.09 -29.79
C ASP A 648 24.12 -8.78 -30.52
N SER A 649 23.16 -8.14 -31.19
CA SER A 649 23.35 -6.81 -31.80
C SER A 649 23.73 -5.74 -30.76
N ILE A 650 23.10 -5.76 -29.58
CA ILE A 650 23.45 -4.85 -28.47
C ILE A 650 24.89 -5.15 -27.97
N LEU A 651 25.26 -6.42 -27.88
CA LEU A 651 26.58 -6.86 -27.41
C LEU A 651 27.71 -6.70 -28.44
N GLU A 652 27.45 -6.32 -29.70
CA GLU A 652 28.47 -5.87 -30.63
C GLU A 652 29.25 -4.67 -30.10
N ASP A 653 28.58 -3.85 -29.24
CA ASP A 653 29.31 -2.82 -28.49
C ASP A 653 30.15 -3.43 -27.38
N LYS A 654 31.46 -3.27 -27.52
CA LYS A 654 32.45 -3.86 -26.62
C LYS A 654 32.31 -3.39 -25.17
N GLU A 655 31.87 -2.16 -24.97
CA GLU A 655 31.72 -1.58 -23.64
C GLU A 655 30.47 -2.16 -22.96
N LEU A 656 29.33 -2.30 -23.65
CA LEU A 656 28.16 -2.99 -23.13
C LEU A 656 28.48 -4.46 -22.79
N SER A 657 29.22 -5.16 -23.68
CA SER A 657 29.63 -6.54 -23.41
C SER A 657 30.50 -6.64 -22.15
N ARG A 658 31.42 -5.68 -21.94
CA ARG A 658 32.25 -5.61 -20.73
C ARG A 658 31.43 -5.35 -19.48
N LEU A 659 30.59 -4.32 -19.51
CA LEU A 659 29.74 -3.91 -18.39
C LEU A 659 28.75 -5.02 -17.96
N HIS A 660 28.18 -5.72 -18.94
CA HIS A 660 27.27 -6.85 -18.67
C HIS A 660 28.01 -7.97 -17.93
N LYS A 661 29.19 -8.37 -18.40
CA LYS A 661 30.01 -9.39 -17.74
C LYS A 661 30.42 -8.97 -16.32
N GLU A 662 30.74 -7.70 -16.12
CA GLU A 662 31.07 -7.18 -14.80
C GLU A 662 29.84 -7.22 -13.86
N ALA A 663 28.68 -6.88 -14.35
CA ALA A 663 27.42 -6.97 -13.58
C ALA A 663 27.09 -8.43 -13.20
N CYS A 664 27.22 -9.38 -14.12
CA CYS A 664 27.05 -10.81 -13.86
C CYS A 664 28.03 -11.31 -12.79
N LYS A 665 29.33 -10.91 -12.92
CA LYS A 665 30.36 -11.26 -11.94
C LYS A 665 30.06 -10.65 -10.56
N TRP A 666 29.65 -9.39 -10.51
CA TRP A 666 29.25 -8.73 -9.25
C TRP A 666 28.11 -9.51 -8.59
N HIS A 667 27.10 -9.91 -9.36
CA HIS A 667 25.96 -10.66 -8.87
C HIS A 667 26.36 -12.00 -8.24
N GLN A 668 27.23 -12.77 -8.92
CA GLN A 668 27.78 -14.02 -8.39
C GLN A 668 28.56 -13.80 -7.09
N THR A 669 29.46 -12.81 -7.06
CA THR A 669 30.25 -12.46 -5.87
C THR A 669 29.35 -12.02 -4.71
N LYS A 670 28.27 -11.27 -5.00
CA LYS A 670 27.30 -10.84 -3.98
C LYS A 670 26.55 -12.03 -3.39
N VAL A 671 26.14 -13.00 -4.21
CA VAL A 671 25.53 -14.26 -3.75
C VAL A 671 26.48 -15.02 -2.81
N GLU A 672 27.74 -15.20 -3.20
CA GLU A 672 28.75 -15.86 -2.39
C GLU A 672 28.93 -15.15 -1.04
N THR A 673 28.99 -13.82 -1.06
CA THR A 673 29.12 -12.99 0.14
C THR A 673 27.91 -13.16 1.07
N LEU A 674 26.70 -13.16 0.54
CA LEU A 674 25.48 -13.36 1.34
C LEU A 674 25.49 -14.77 1.95
N LYS A 675 25.76 -15.80 1.17
CA LYS A 675 25.80 -17.21 1.65
C LYS A 675 26.90 -17.48 2.66
N SER A 676 27.94 -16.66 2.77
CA SER A 676 28.95 -16.80 3.81
C SER A 676 28.48 -16.39 5.21
N ASN A 677 27.35 -15.69 5.29
CA ASN A 677 26.69 -15.34 6.54
C ASN A 677 25.67 -16.44 6.92
N SER A 678 25.68 -16.93 8.16
CA SER A 678 24.86 -18.05 8.62
C SER A 678 23.36 -17.79 8.51
N GLU A 679 22.89 -16.55 8.81
CA GLU A 679 21.48 -16.16 8.70
C GLU A 679 21.02 -16.25 7.22
N TRP A 680 21.79 -15.73 6.30
CA TRP A 680 21.50 -15.80 4.86
C TRP A 680 21.59 -17.22 4.31
N ALA A 681 22.49 -18.04 4.82
CA ALA A 681 22.60 -19.46 4.46
C ALA A 681 21.34 -20.23 4.90
N GLY A 682 20.89 -20.06 6.16
CA GLY A 682 19.65 -20.66 6.65
C GLY A 682 18.44 -20.20 5.86
N PHE A 683 18.34 -18.90 5.56
CA PHE A 683 17.28 -18.37 4.71
C PHE A 683 17.30 -18.98 3.28
N PHE A 684 18.48 -19.17 2.69
CA PHE A 684 18.65 -19.82 1.41
C PHE A 684 18.11 -21.26 1.41
N ASP A 685 18.42 -22.04 2.47
CA ASP A 685 17.97 -23.42 2.60
C ASP A 685 16.45 -23.50 2.78
N LEU A 686 15.88 -22.61 3.59
CA LEU A 686 14.45 -22.50 3.80
C LEU A 686 13.69 -22.22 2.49
N LEU A 687 14.18 -21.30 1.66
CA LEU A 687 13.54 -20.96 0.39
C LEU A 687 13.43 -22.17 -0.56
N GLN A 688 14.42 -23.06 -0.58
CA GLN A 688 14.40 -24.27 -1.41
C GLN A 688 13.34 -25.29 -0.98
N ALA A 689 12.88 -25.24 0.26
CA ALA A 689 11.86 -26.13 0.79
C ALA A 689 10.41 -25.66 0.51
N ILE A 690 10.22 -24.49 -0.12
CA ILE A 690 8.91 -23.87 -0.28
C ILE A 690 8.50 -23.81 -1.75
N ASN A 691 7.32 -24.37 -2.08
CA ASN A 691 6.71 -24.38 -3.41
C ASN A 691 7.65 -25.01 -4.47
N ARG A 692 8.05 -26.25 -4.27
CA ARG A 692 8.84 -27.01 -5.26
C ARG A 692 8.06 -27.23 -6.55
N PRO A 693 8.73 -27.50 -7.67
CA PRO A 693 8.07 -27.81 -8.94
C PRO A 693 7.06 -28.93 -8.84
N GLY A 694 5.84 -28.68 -9.33
CA GLY A 694 4.75 -29.64 -9.29
C GLY A 694 4.00 -29.71 -7.96
N GLU A 695 4.44 -28.99 -6.93
CA GLU A 695 3.72 -28.92 -5.65
C GLU A 695 2.67 -27.80 -5.68
N GLU A 696 1.55 -28.02 -4.98
CA GLU A 696 0.59 -26.97 -4.71
C GLU A 696 1.23 -25.90 -3.82
N PRO A 697 0.91 -24.60 -4.05
CA PRO A 697 1.47 -23.53 -3.26
C PRO A 697 1.10 -23.67 -1.80
N VAL A 698 2.11 -23.58 -0.91
CA VAL A 698 1.89 -23.68 0.54
C VAL A 698 0.84 -22.68 1.01
N SER A 699 -0.09 -23.14 1.83
CA SER A 699 -1.01 -22.27 2.56
C SER A 699 -0.27 -21.47 3.62
N HIS A 700 -0.90 -20.41 4.13
CA HIS A 700 -0.33 -19.63 5.23
C HIS A 700 -0.03 -20.50 6.47
N ASP A 701 -0.95 -21.39 6.83
CA ASP A 701 -0.79 -22.27 7.99
C ASP A 701 0.35 -23.27 7.82
N GLN A 702 0.51 -23.84 6.61
CA GLN A 702 1.63 -24.70 6.27
C GLN A 702 2.97 -23.96 6.30
N LEU A 703 2.97 -22.69 5.85
CA LEU A 703 4.15 -21.85 5.93
C LEU A 703 4.56 -21.59 7.37
N GLN A 704 3.61 -21.26 8.24
CA GLN A 704 3.86 -21.07 9.67
C GLN A 704 4.37 -22.35 10.36
N GLN A 705 3.83 -23.51 9.98
CA GLN A 705 4.32 -24.79 10.50
C GLN A 705 5.76 -25.08 10.07
N LYS A 706 6.12 -24.76 8.81
CA LYS A 706 7.51 -24.92 8.34
C LYS A 706 8.46 -23.97 9.06
N LEU A 707 8.06 -22.72 9.28
CA LEU A 707 8.85 -21.72 10.02
C LEU A 707 9.00 -22.06 11.52
N ALA A 708 8.08 -22.80 12.10
CA ALA A 708 8.15 -23.24 13.50
C ALA A 708 8.95 -24.54 13.70
N ALA A 709 9.23 -25.28 12.63
CA ALA A 709 9.96 -26.54 12.66
C ALA A 709 11.48 -26.37 12.41
N GLU A 710 11.91 -25.22 12.00
CA GLU A 710 13.30 -24.77 11.86
C GLU A 710 13.70 -23.84 13.00
#